data_afcd777d9b8a786e3e375bedc45c7197
#
_entry.id   afcd777d9b8a786e3e375bedc45c7197
#
_cell.length_a   1.000
_cell.length_b   1.000
_cell.length_c   1.000
_cell.angle_alpha   90.00
_cell.angle_beta   90.00
_cell.angle_gamma   90.00
#
_symmetry.space_group_name_H-M   'P 1'
#
loop_
_entity.id
_entity.type
_entity.pdbx_description
1 polymer ?
#
loop_
_entity_poly.entity_id
_entity_poly.type
_entity_poly.pdbx_seq_one_letter_code
_entity_poly.pdbx_strand_id
1 'polypeptide(L)'
;MRYIVCIKGISPGSAALLCILCLFAAAPLVAQAPASVRVSGTVQSADGSVVAGAGVTMTNLDFNQAQTAVTDRQGRFRFPALTVGDYELAIAGEGFAPWQQRLRLAVGAALDLPVTLNVEHSQSITVTGDMPVIETARVQVASSITPKEVQELPLNGRNYLDLALLAPGVSRTNTGANQRFAETSAVPGTGISISTQRNLANSFIVDGLSANDDAAELAGTFFSQEVIREFAVVRSGGVAEFGRASAGIVNIVTYSGANTPRGGAYGFFRDDQLDSENAISNRKLPLDQKQYGGTLGGALIQDRTFYFVNFEQMRQESGVLVTIAPASVEAINARLDQVGYQGPRIATGAFDSSLDTTNAFARIDHALTPSNQLTLRVNTYEVGSENARSAGGLNDVSRATGLANEDRTIAASNLWTISDRTFSESRAQVTRSRLDAPPNDTTGPAITISGVANLGTATNSPTARDIDLGEVVQNVSWMLADHSVKAGVGVVRNRVDIGFPGAVQGVYSFSSLANFLAGRYSSYQQAVGNQSTRQTSDNLGGFLQDEWRIGSRLTMNAGLRYDQQRFSDLIETDDDNISPRLGAALDVRGDGRSVLRASAGLYHAPIPLRAVANALQRDGVTYRVIQVGPTAQGAPAFPDVFTTLPTKVLTNITTIDPEIESSSSTQVAVQYEQQFGGSTFASIAYEHLRGEDIIMSRNVNVPTTTDPTVPNLGRPDPRFANNSQYQSIGDSWYDGMTLALNRRQGSWGTFRLSYTWSKGLDTSGNFFFSQPQDAHDVAAERGRSDNDQRHRLTLSGTLTASRAGGDSLVRRLAQGWQLSYVFAYTSALPFNIQLPNDRNGDTNFNDRPAGVGRNAGEGFDYRSLDLRLSRRFSLGQDLSLETSVDAFNVLDWANYQVPNNIFTSPTFGRPTATNDPRQIQLGVRLLF
;
A
#
# COMPACT_ATOMS: atom_id res chain seq x y z
N MET A 1 42.49 17.70 36.67
CA MET A 1 42.11 16.31 36.82
C MET A 1 40.67 16.16 36.35
N ARG A 2 40.46 15.62 35.14
CA ARG A 2 39.16 15.40 34.53
C ARG A 2 38.78 13.94 34.68
N TYR A 3 37.71 13.64 35.35
CA TYR A 3 37.10 12.31 35.35
C TYR A 3 36.24 12.14 34.13
N ILE A 4 36.67 11.32 33.18
CA ILE A 4 35.85 10.76 32.10
C ILE A 4 35.27 9.47 32.67
N VAL A 5 33.98 9.48 32.97
CA VAL A 5 33.20 8.27 33.27
C VAL A 5 32.79 7.65 31.93
N CYS A 6 33.45 6.55 31.56
CA CYS A 6 33.05 5.68 30.47
C CYS A 6 31.84 4.85 30.92
N ILE A 7 30.64 5.19 30.44
CA ILE A 7 29.44 4.36 30.60
C ILE A 7 29.49 3.28 29.51
N LYS A 8 30.01 2.10 29.83
CA LYS A 8 29.82 0.88 29.04
C LYS A 8 28.47 0.28 29.44
N GLY A 9 27.53 0.17 28.50
CA GLY A 9 26.30 -0.60 28.71
C GLY A 9 24.98 0.00 28.24
N ILE A 10 24.99 0.95 27.33
CA ILE A 10 23.72 1.44 26.72
C ILE A 10 23.46 0.63 25.44
N SER A 11 22.33 -0.09 25.40
CA SER A 11 21.91 -0.80 24.19
C SER A 11 21.62 0.21 23.05
N PRO A 12 21.77 -0.17 21.79
CA PRO A 12 21.50 0.74 20.65
C PRO A 12 20.11 1.40 20.68
N GLY A 13 19.12 0.74 21.27
CA GLY A 13 17.76 1.30 21.45
C GLY A 13 17.69 2.45 22.47
N SER A 14 18.45 2.37 23.57
CA SER A 14 18.49 3.43 24.59
C SER A 14 19.26 4.67 24.10
N ALA A 15 20.28 4.49 23.27
CA ALA A 15 20.99 5.59 22.63
C ALA A 15 20.12 6.28 21.59
N ALA A 16 19.31 5.54 20.81
CA ALA A 16 18.36 6.10 19.87
C ALA A 16 17.26 6.92 20.57
N LEU A 17 16.74 6.46 21.70
CA LEU A 17 15.75 7.20 22.49
C LEU A 17 16.33 8.50 23.05
N LEU A 18 17.58 8.47 23.53
CA LEU A 18 18.28 9.67 24.02
C LEU A 18 18.59 10.65 22.88
N CYS A 19 18.97 10.18 21.70
CA CYS A 19 19.18 10.99 20.50
C CYS A 19 17.89 11.62 20.00
N ILE A 20 16.77 10.90 20.01
CA ILE A 20 15.43 11.43 19.64
C ILE A 20 15.01 12.52 20.65
N LEU A 21 15.18 12.31 21.96
CA LEU A 21 14.90 13.30 22.99
C LEU A 21 15.81 14.53 22.88
N CYS A 22 17.08 14.37 22.52
CA CYS A 22 18.03 15.47 22.32
C CYS A 22 17.75 16.26 21.03
N LEU A 23 17.24 15.62 19.96
CA LEU A 23 16.85 16.29 18.72
C LEU A 23 15.65 17.21 18.89
N PHE A 24 14.72 16.90 19.79
CA PHE A 24 13.60 17.79 20.14
C PHE A 24 14.02 19.01 20.98
N ALA A 25 15.22 18.98 21.57
CA ALA A 25 15.75 20.07 22.41
C ALA A 25 16.64 21.08 21.64
N ALA A 26 17.07 20.76 20.42
CA ALA A 26 18.03 21.56 19.67
C ALA A 26 17.70 21.66 18.17
N ALA A 27 17.23 22.83 17.77
CA ALA A 27 17.16 23.39 16.41
C ALA A 27 15.84 23.26 15.62
N PRO A 28 15.48 24.29 14.85
CA PRO A 28 14.39 24.29 13.88
C PRO A 28 14.88 23.67 12.55
N LEU A 29 14.52 22.44 12.25
CA LEU A 29 14.69 21.78 10.95
C LEU A 29 13.50 20.80 10.77
N VAL A 30 12.81 20.81 9.84
CA VAL A 30 12.33 20.88 8.46
C VAL A 30 11.71 19.55 7.94
N ALA A 31 10.65 19.38 7.40
CA ALA A 31 9.31 18.86 7.23
C ALA A 31 8.91 17.59 6.44
N GLN A 32 7.77 16.94 6.77
CA GLN A 32 6.80 16.28 5.87
C GLN A 32 5.45 15.85 6.52
N ALA A 33 4.34 15.99 5.76
CA ALA A 33 2.96 15.41 5.76
C ALA A 33 2.04 15.39 7.02
N PRO A 34 0.71 15.74 6.89
CA PRO A 34 -0.18 15.97 8.03
C PRO A 34 -0.99 14.77 8.49
N ALA A 35 -1.06 14.56 9.80
CA ALA A 35 -2.19 13.93 10.48
C ALA A 35 -3.20 14.98 11.02
N SER A 36 -3.04 16.26 10.70
CA SER A 36 -3.86 17.36 11.18
C SER A 36 -5.04 17.67 10.27
N VAL A 37 -6.13 18.12 10.87
CA VAL A 37 -7.38 18.51 10.23
C VAL A 37 -7.53 20.03 10.34
N ARG A 38 -8.17 20.63 9.32
CA ARG A 38 -8.44 22.07 9.32
C ARG A 38 -9.93 22.34 9.47
N VAL A 39 -10.28 23.28 10.34
CA VAL A 39 -11.65 23.77 10.49
C VAL A 39 -11.65 25.28 10.36
N SER A 40 -12.49 25.80 9.49
CA SER A 40 -12.79 27.22 9.34
C SER A 40 -14.30 27.42 9.35
N GLY A 41 -14.73 28.67 9.51
CA GLY A 41 -16.14 28.98 9.40
C GLY A 41 -16.40 30.48 9.47
N THR A 42 -17.67 30.84 9.19
CA THR A 42 -18.14 32.24 9.28
C THR A 42 -19.35 32.29 10.20
N VAL A 43 -19.33 33.18 11.15
CA VAL A 43 -20.41 33.43 12.12
C VAL A 43 -21.24 34.62 11.68
N GLN A 44 -22.54 34.42 11.49
CA GLN A 44 -23.51 35.42 11.12
C GLN A 44 -24.71 35.41 12.09
N SER A 45 -25.39 36.55 12.25
CA SER A 45 -26.68 36.61 12.90
C SER A 45 -27.81 36.17 11.93
N ALA A 46 -29.00 35.95 12.46
CA ALA A 46 -30.18 35.53 11.71
C ALA A 46 -30.58 36.48 10.55
N ASP A 47 -30.21 37.78 10.68
CA ASP A 47 -30.44 38.80 9.61
C ASP A 47 -29.33 38.81 8.54
N GLY A 48 -28.31 37.94 8.65
CA GLY A 48 -27.17 37.87 7.74
C GLY A 48 -26.00 38.78 8.07
N SER A 49 -26.06 39.57 9.15
CA SER A 49 -24.96 40.41 9.56
C SER A 49 -23.83 39.58 10.17
N VAL A 50 -22.58 39.91 9.86
CA VAL A 50 -21.42 39.20 10.41
C VAL A 50 -21.24 39.47 11.90
N VAL A 51 -20.89 38.45 12.69
CA VAL A 51 -20.62 38.54 14.12
C VAL A 51 -19.11 38.52 14.35
N ALA A 52 -18.53 39.70 14.57
CA ALA A 52 -17.11 39.86 14.91
C ALA A 52 -16.90 39.77 16.43
N GLY A 53 -15.76 39.26 16.87
CA GLY A 53 -15.38 39.16 18.28
C GLY A 53 -16.09 38.03 19.04
N ALA A 54 -16.82 37.13 18.36
CA ALA A 54 -17.37 35.95 19.03
C ALA A 54 -16.26 34.97 19.42
N GLY A 55 -16.31 34.44 20.64
CA GLY A 55 -15.43 33.35 21.11
C GLY A 55 -15.84 32.01 20.49
N VAL A 56 -14.88 31.32 19.90
CA VAL A 56 -15.07 30.01 19.28
C VAL A 56 -14.18 29.01 19.99
N THR A 57 -14.76 27.90 20.47
CA THR A 57 -14.04 26.86 21.21
C THR A 57 -14.24 25.53 20.52
N MET A 58 -13.14 24.86 20.20
CA MET A 58 -13.11 23.46 19.70
C MET A 58 -12.59 22.56 20.80
N THR A 59 -13.45 21.73 21.39
CA THR A 59 -13.09 20.79 22.44
C THR A 59 -13.05 19.36 21.89
N ASN A 60 -11.87 18.72 21.97
CA ASN A 60 -11.73 17.30 21.67
C ASN A 60 -12.43 16.49 22.77
N LEU A 61 -13.39 15.65 22.39
CA LEU A 61 -14.24 14.90 23.35
C LEU A 61 -13.52 13.70 23.98
N ASP A 62 -12.50 13.14 23.32
CA ASP A 62 -11.69 12.05 23.85
C ASP A 62 -10.69 12.54 24.90
N PHE A 63 -10.12 13.75 24.70
CA PHE A 63 -9.04 14.32 25.52
C PHE A 63 -9.51 15.42 26.48
N ASN A 64 -10.72 15.95 26.29
CA ASN A 64 -11.25 17.13 26.97
C ASN A 64 -10.31 18.37 26.85
N GLN A 65 -9.60 18.45 25.70
CA GLN A 65 -8.69 19.55 25.39
C GLN A 65 -9.37 20.56 24.49
N ALA A 66 -9.36 21.81 24.86
CA ALA A 66 -9.98 22.91 24.15
C ALA A 66 -8.93 23.79 23.44
N GLN A 67 -9.20 24.13 22.19
CA GLN A 67 -8.53 25.22 21.47
C GLN A 67 -9.53 26.34 21.23
N THR A 68 -9.08 27.60 21.37
CA THR A 68 -9.96 28.78 21.25
C THR A 68 -9.49 29.66 20.10
N ALA A 69 -10.44 30.28 19.42
CA ALA A 69 -10.23 31.33 18.44
C ALA A 69 -11.28 32.41 18.63
N VAL A 70 -11.05 33.59 18.04
CA VAL A 70 -12.02 34.71 18.06
C VAL A 70 -12.36 35.07 16.62
N THR A 71 -13.63 35.37 16.33
CA THR A 71 -14.03 35.75 14.98
C THR A 71 -13.44 37.10 14.59
N ASP A 72 -12.92 37.21 13.37
CA ASP A 72 -12.37 38.44 12.79
C ASP A 72 -13.47 39.47 12.43
N ARG A 73 -13.08 40.62 11.84
CA ARG A 73 -14.02 41.67 11.40
C ARG A 73 -15.02 41.19 10.33
N GLN A 74 -14.73 40.08 9.64
CA GLN A 74 -15.59 39.43 8.66
C GLN A 74 -16.39 38.25 9.26
N GLY A 75 -16.38 38.12 10.61
CA GLY A 75 -17.06 37.02 11.30
C GLY A 75 -16.40 35.65 11.15
N ARG A 76 -15.15 35.54 10.68
CA ARG A 76 -14.48 34.28 10.36
C ARG A 76 -13.64 33.77 11.52
N PHE A 77 -13.65 32.43 11.72
CA PHE A 77 -12.77 31.74 12.65
C PHE A 77 -12.01 30.64 11.93
N ARG A 78 -10.87 30.20 12.48
CA ARG A 78 -10.03 29.14 11.90
C ARG A 78 -9.26 28.37 12.96
N PHE A 79 -9.18 27.04 12.75
CA PHE A 79 -8.33 26.10 13.46
C PHE A 79 -7.53 25.33 12.41
N PRO A 80 -6.26 25.67 12.14
CA PRO A 80 -5.49 25.14 11.00
C PRO A 80 -4.88 23.77 11.26
N ALA A 81 -4.78 23.33 12.52
CA ALA A 81 -4.17 22.08 12.91
C ALA A 81 -4.87 21.49 14.13
N LEU A 82 -5.86 20.64 13.89
CA LEU A 82 -6.54 19.83 14.90
C LEU A 82 -6.18 18.36 14.68
N THR A 83 -6.16 17.57 15.75
CA THR A 83 -6.01 16.11 15.62
C THR A 83 -7.30 15.49 15.11
N VAL A 84 -7.19 14.34 14.47
CA VAL A 84 -8.34 13.53 14.07
C VAL A 84 -9.13 13.11 15.31
N GLY A 85 -10.47 13.23 15.28
CA GLY A 85 -11.30 12.89 16.46
C GLY A 85 -12.70 13.45 16.42
N ASP A 86 -13.41 13.22 17.53
CA ASP A 86 -14.73 13.77 17.78
C ASP A 86 -14.59 15.06 18.61
N TYR A 87 -15.23 16.12 18.16
CA TYR A 87 -15.11 17.45 18.74
C TYR A 87 -16.48 18.07 19.03
N GLU A 88 -16.50 18.97 20.01
CA GLU A 88 -17.59 19.91 20.23
C GLU A 88 -17.10 21.31 19.82
N LEU A 89 -17.80 21.92 18.86
CA LEU A 89 -17.64 23.33 18.49
C LEU A 89 -18.66 24.14 19.24
N ALA A 90 -18.19 25.05 20.08
CA ALA A 90 -19.01 25.99 20.82
C ALA A 90 -18.70 27.44 20.38
N ILE A 91 -19.74 28.25 20.17
CA ILE A 91 -19.61 29.66 19.78
C ILE A 91 -20.46 30.50 20.72
N ALA A 92 -19.84 31.56 21.29
CA ALA A 92 -20.49 32.51 22.16
C ALA A 92 -20.17 33.96 21.71
N GLY A 93 -21.19 34.76 21.51
CA GLY A 93 -21.10 36.19 21.14
C GLY A 93 -21.95 37.01 22.05
N GLU A 94 -21.55 38.25 22.34
CA GLU A 94 -22.30 39.17 23.16
C GLU A 94 -23.67 39.50 22.52
N GLY A 95 -24.76 39.29 23.27
CA GLY A 95 -26.13 39.49 22.79
C GLY A 95 -26.72 38.31 21.96
N PHE A 96 -26.01 37.19 21.88
CA PHE A 96 -26.46 36.00 21.18
C PHE A 96 -26.58 34.78 22.10
N ALA A 97 -27.54 33.89 21.80
CA ALA A 97 -27.66 32.62 22.49
C ALA A 97 -26.46 31.73 22.17
N PRO A 98 -25.86 31.01 23.15
CA PRO A 98 -24.77 30.09 22.93
C PRO A 98 -25.17 29.01 21.92
N TRP A 99 -24.27 28.74 20.97
CA TRP A 99 -24.47 27.75 19.93
C TRP A 99 -23.44 26.63 20.09
N GLN A 100 -23.86 25.36 19.94
CA GLN A 100 -22.98 24.19 20.05
C GLN A 100 -23.31 23.16 18.98
N GLN A 101 -22.26 22.52 18.42
CA GLN A 101 -22.39 21.41 17.47
C GLN A 101 -21.28 20.38 17.69
N ARG A 102 -21.64 19.08 17.61
CA ARG A 102 -20.65 18.00 17.57
C ARG A 102 -20.19 17.77 16.14
N LEU A 103 -18.87 17.62 15.98
CA LEU A 103 -18.20 17.42 14.70
C LEU A 103 -17.30 16.21 14.79
N ARG A 104 -17.24 15.43 13.72
CA ARG A 104 -16.20 14.42 13.55
C ARG A 104 -15.19 14.90 12.53
N LEU A 105 -13.93 15.01 12.94
CA LEU A 105 -12.82 15.41 12.10
C LEU A 105 -12.08 14.19 11.58
N ALA A 106 -12.23 13.90 10.29
CA ALA A 106 -11.57 12.77 9.61
C ALA A 106 -10.19 13.16 9.05
N VAL A 107 -9.33 12.20 8.82
CA VAL A 107 -7.98 12.41 8.28
C VAL A 107 -8.00 13.16 6.94
N GLY A 108 -7.21 14.23 6.86
CA GLY A 108 -7.13 15.11 5.68
C GLY A 108 -8.36 15.99 5.45
N ALA A 109 -9.30 16.05 6.39
CA ALA A 109 -10.50 16.88 6.27
C ALA A 109 -10.17 18.38 6.28
N ALA A 110 -10.89 19.14 5.45
CA ALA A 110 -10.87 20.60 5.42
C ALA A 110 -12.32 21.11 5.43
N LEU A 111 -12.81 21.44 6.64
CA LEU A 111 -14.18 21.89 6.85
C LEU A 111 -14.28 23.41 6.84
N ASP A 112 -15.33 23.91 6.21
CA ASP A 112 -15.73 25.29 6.29
C ASP A 112 -17.21 25.37 6.72
N LEU A 113 -17.47 25.96 7.91
CA LEU A 113 -18.74 25.89 8.61
C LEU A 113 -19.42 27.27 8.65
N PRO A 114 -20.50 27.49 7.87
CA PRO A 114 -21.36 28.65 8.09
C PRO A 114 -22.19 28.42 9.36
N VAL A 115 -22.11 29.34 10.33
CA VAL A 115 -22.85 29.28 11.60
C VAL A 115 -23.72 30.51 11.72
N THR A 116 -25.00 30.29 12.03
CA THR A 116 -25.96 31.38 12.31
C THR A 116 -26.31 31.41 13.80
N LEU A 117 -26.05 32.53 14.47
CA LEU A 117 -26.43 32.76 15.83
C LEU A 117 -27.79 33.45 15.92
N ASN A 118 -28.58 33.06 16.92
CA ASN A 118 -29.86 33.72 17.24
C ASN A 118 -29.68 34.68 18.44
N VAL A 119 -30.45 35.76 18.46
CA VAL A 119 -30.42 36.77 19.55
C VAL A 119 -30.92 36.16 20.87
N GLU A 120 -30.38 36.61 21.96
CA GLU A 120 -30.56 36.11 23.34
C GLU A 120 -32.01 36.33 23.87
N HIS A 121 -33.00 35.59 23.31
CA HIS A 121 -34.37 35.56 23.86
C HIS A 121 -34.91 34.13 23.99
N SER A 122 -34.09 33.11 23.82
CA SER A 122 -34.49 31.69 23.98
C SER A 122 -33.32 30.85 24.57
N GLN A 123 -33.70 29.77 25.20
CA GLN A 123 -32.83 28.75 25.81
C GLN A 123 -31.66 28.36 24.85
N SER A 124 -30.51 27.96 25.46
CA SER A 124 -29.35 27.46 24.70
C SER A 124 -29.78 26.48 23.60
N ILE A 125 -29.43 26.78 22.36
CA ILE A 125 -29.75 25.91 21.20
C ILE A 125 -28.61 24.93 21.00
N THR A 126 -28.79 23.72 21.47
CA THR A 126 -27.94 22.60 21.02
C THR A 126 -28.43 22.18 19.65
N VAL A 127 -27.73 22.57 18.57
CA VAL A 127 -28.01 22.12 17.24
C VAL A 127 -27.41 20.71 17.09
N THR A 128 -28.23 19.71 17.24
CA THR A 128 -27.90 18.34 16.76
C THR A 128 -28.10 18.30 15.25
N GLY A 129 -27.40 19.19 14.54
CA GLY A 129 -27.43 19.23 13.08
C GLY A 129 -26.53 18.13 12.50
N ASP A 130 -26.95 17.54 11.37
CA ASP A 130 -26.10 16.65 10.62
C ASP A 130 -24.79 17.35 10.23
N MET A 131 -23.65 16.62 10.38
CA MET A 131 -22.35 17.12 9.94
C MET A 131 -22.38 17.47 8.43
N PRO A 132 -21.60 18.46 7.97
CA PRO A 132 -21.40 18.67 6.54
C PRO A 132 -20.91 17.37 5.90
N VAL A 133 -21.67 16.86 4.96
CA VAL A 133 -21.35 15.60 4.28
C VAL A 133 -20.28 15.83 3.23
N ILE A 134 -20.20 17.05 2.71
CA ILE A 134 -19.26 17.50 1.67
C ILE A 134 -18.27 18.50 2.29
N GLU A 135 -17.00 18.30 2.02
CA GLU A 135 -15.92 19.19 2.47
C GLU A 135 -15.65 20.27 1.42
N THR A 136 -16.16 21.48 1.68
CA THR A 136 -16.14 22.59 0.71
C THR A 136 -14.76 23.20 0.46
N ALA A 137 -13.81 23.04 1.41
CA ALA A 137 -12.46 23.59 1.32
C ALA A 137 -11.40 22.58 0.87
N ARG A 138 -11.71 21.29 0.80
CA ARG A 138 -10.77 20.28 0.31
C ARG A 138 -10.65 20.33 -1.21
N VAL A 139 -9.42 20.49 -1.74
CA VAL A 139 -9.14 20.52 -3.18
C VAL A 139 -8.81 19.15 -3.77
N GLN A 140 -8.45 18.18 -2.93
CA GLN A 140 -8.01 16.83 -3.33
C GLN A 140 -9.18 15.92 -3.73
N VAL A 141 -8.94 15.04 -4.70
CA VAL A 141 -9.80 13.90 -4.99
C VAL A 141 -9.37 12.73 -4.10
N ALA A 142 -10.06 12.55 -2.99
CA ALA A 142 -9.72 11.56 -1.97
C ALA A 142 -10.95 10.82 -1.46
N SER A 143 -10.74 9.62 -0.92
CA SER A 143 -11.76 8.79 -0.27
C SER A 143 -11.29 8.43 1.13
N SER A 144 -12.09 8.74 2.15
CA SER A 144 -11.80 8.36 3.54
C SER A 144 -12.49 7.04 3.87
N ILE A 145 -11.81 6.16 4.58
CA ILE A 145 -12.34 4.93 5.18
C ILE A 145 -12.48 5.21 6.68
N THR A 146 -13.71 5.20 7.14
CA THR A 146 -14.08 5.61 8.51
C THR A 146 -13.77 4.50 9.52
N PRO A 147 -13.65 4.80 10.84
CA PRO A 147 -13.47 3.79 11.88
C PRO A 147 -14.56 2.71 11.88
N LYS A 148 -15.79 3.11 11.56
CA LYS A 148 -16.90 2.17 11.45
C LYS A 148 -16.69 1.18 10.29
N GLU A 149 -16.26 1.66 9.13
CA GLU A 149 -15.93 0.80 7.99
C GLU A 149 -14.75 -0.13 8.31
N VAL A 150 -13.71 0.37 8.99
CA VAL A 150 -12.56 -0.45 9.42
C VAL A 150 -13.00 -1.59 10.33
N GLN A 151 -13.90 -1.35 11.29
CA GLN A 151 -14.29 -2.35 12.30
C GLN A 151 -15.40 -3.30 11.85
N GLU A 152 -16.37 -2.81 11.06
CA GLU A 152 -17.62 -3.51 10.79
C GLU A 152 -17.68 -4.22 9.45
N LEU A 153 -16.92 -3.79 8.42
CA LEU A 153 -16.94 -4.46 7.13
C LEU A 153 -16.25 -5.82 7.18
N PRO A 154 -16.78 -6.84 6.46
CA PRO A 154 -16.11 -8.12 6.33
C PRO A 154 -14.81 -7.97 5.53
N LEU A 155 -13.69 -8.45 6.11
CA LEU A 155 -12.37 -8.45 5.49
C LEU A 155 -11.78 -9.85 5.54
N ASN A 156 -11.55 -10.44 4.37
CA ASN A 156 -10.86 -11.72 4.27
C ASN A 156 -9.38 -11.54 4.67
N GLY A 157 -8.93 -12.27 5.72
CA GLY A 157 -7.58 -12.13 6.28
C GLY A 157 -7.36 -10.90 7.16
N ARG A 158 -8.38 -10.05 7.39
CA ARG A 158 -8.33 -8.84 8.23
C ARG A 158 -7.19 -7.87 7.86
N ASN A 159 -6.79 -7.88 6.59
CA ASN A 159 -5.83 -6.90 6.06
C ASN A 159 -6.55 -5.57 5.81
N TYR A 160 -6.31 -4.58 6.67
CA TYR A 160 -6.94 -3.27 6.56
C TYR A 160 -6.63 -2.53 5.25
N LEU A 161 -5.48 -2.82 4.60
CA LEU A 161 -5.13 -2.23 3.31
C LEU A 161 -6.12 -2.65 2.19
N ASP A 162 -6.77 -3.80 2.32
CA ASP A 162 -7.79 -4.23 1.37
C ASP A 162 -9.04 -3.32 1.39
N LEU A 163 -9.26 -2.54 2.44
CA LEU A 163 -10.30 -1.50 2.45
C LEU A 163 -9.99 -0.34 1.48
N ALA A 164 -8.72 -0.11 1.13
CA ALA A 164 -8.37 0.85 0.09
C ALA A 164 -8.98 0.47 -1.28
N LEU A 165 -9.23 -0.83 -1.50
CA LEU A 165 -9.90 -1.32 -2.70
C LEU A 165 -11.37 -0.86 -2.81
N LEU A 166 -11.98 -0.34 -1.76
CA LEU A 166 -13.31 0.27 -1.80
C LEU A 166 -13.28 1.70 -2.36
N ALA A 167 -12.10 2.32 -2.40
CA ALA A 167 -11.94 3.63 -3.03
C ALA A 167 -12.00 3.50 -4.56
N PRO A 168 -12.63 4.47 -5.24
CA PRO A 168 -12.65 4.50 -6.70
C PRO A 168 -11.23 4.54 -7.30
N GLY A 169 -11.00 3.92 -8.46
CA GLY A 169 -9.70 3.95 -9.16
C GLY A 169 -8.56 3.22 -8.45
N VAL A 170 -8.86 2.44 -7.40
CA VAL A 170 -7.88 1.63 -6.67
C VAL A 170 -8.13 0.15 -6.95
N SER A 171 -7.10 -0.58 -7.32
CA SER A 171 -7.15 -2.03 -7.61
C SER A 171 -5.98 -2.75 -6.95
N ARG A 172 -6.01 -4.09 -6.94
CA ARG A 172 -4.82 -4.87 -6.59
C ARG A 172 -3.81 -4.80 -7.73
N THR A 173 -2.52 -4.78 -7.39
CA THR A 173 -1.46 -4.83 -8.38
C THR A 173 -1.44 -6.22 -9.04
N ASN A 174 -1.38 -6.27 -10.35
CA ASN A 174 -1.23 -7.52 -11.10
C ASN A 174 0.24 -7.96 -11.06
N THR A 175 0.56 -8.98 -10.30
CA THR A 175 1.90 -9.56 -10.24
C THR A 175 2.11 -10.75 -11.17
N GLY A 176 1.06 -11.21 -11.84
CA GLY A 176 1.09 -12.40 -12.67
C GLY A 176 1.33 -13.71 -11.91
N ALA A 177 1.31 -13.66 -10.57
CA ALA A 177 1.58 -14.80 -9.71
C ALA A 177 0.55 -14.90 -8.58
N ASN A 178 0.18 -16.13 -8.21
CA ASN A 178 -0.59 -16.40 -7.00
C ASN A 178 0.36 -16.48 -5.81
N GLN A 179 0.59 -15.34 -5.14
CA GLN A 179 1.50 -15.25 -4.00
C GLN A 179 0.79 -14.61 -2.80
N ARG A 180 0.99 -15.20 -1.62
CA ARG A 180 0.52 -14.61 -0.36
C ARG A 180 1.28 -13.33 -0.01
N PHE A 181 2.58 -13.31 -0.32
CA PHE A 181 3.47 -12.17 -0.15
C PHE A 181 4.06 -11.79 -1.49
N ALA A 182 4.19 -10.48 -1.75
CA ALA A 182 4.98 -10.02 -2.86
C ALA A 182 6.45 -10.43 -2.66
N GLU A 183 7.17 -10.59 -3.77
CA GLU A 183 8.60 -10.88 -3.71
C GLU A 183 9.32 -9.80 -2.88
N THR A 184 10.14 -10.24 -1.92
CA THR A 184 10.90 -9.39 -0.98
C THR A 184 10.08 -8.55 0.02
N SER A 185 8.77 -8.72 0.14
CA SER A 185 7.94 -8.05 1.15
C SER A 185 7.51 -9.00 2.27
N ALA A 186 7.38 -8.48 3.48
CA ALA A 186 6.80 -9.17 4.63
C ALA A 186 5.33 -8.82 4.87
N VAL A 187 4.81 -7.81 4.20
CA VAL A 187 3.39 -7.42 4.29
C VAL A 187 2.56 -8.30 3.38
N PRO A 188 1.49 -8.95 3.91
CA PRO A 188 0.63 -9.81 3.10
C PRO A 188 -0.03 -9.07 1.94
N GLY A 189 -0.11 -9.72 0.79
CA GLY A 189 -0.77 -9.21 -0.41
C GLY A 189 0.20 -8.80 -1.52
N THR A 190 -0.35 -8.43 -2.66
CA THR A 190 0.41 -8.06 -3.86
C THR A 190 0.58 -6.55 -4.03
N GLY A 191 0.12 -5.77 -3.06
CA GLY A 191 0.10 -4.32 -3.12
C GLY A 191 -1.16 -3.76 -3.80
N ILE A 192 -1.21 -2.45 -3.88
CA ILE A 192 -2.31 -1.70 -4.51
C ILE A 192 -1.81 -0.86 -5.69
N SER A 193 -2.64 -0.78 -6.71
CA SER A 193 -2.48 0.08 -7.87
C SER A 193 -3.49 1.23 -7.79
N ILE A 194 -3.03 2.46 -7.84
CA ILE A 194 -3.87 3.65 -7.92
C ILE A 194 -3.75 4.21 -9.35
N SER A 195 -4.89 4.45 -10.02
CA SER A 195 -4.94 4.94 -11.41
C SER A 195 -4.10 4.08 -12.37
N THR A 196 -4.16 2.75 -12.22
CA THR A 196 -3.41 1.71 -12.96
C THR A 196 -1.89 1.80 -12.86
N GLN A 197 -1.35 2.68 -12.02
CA GLN A 197 0.08 2.82 -11.82
C GLN A 197 0.66 1.68 -10.98
N ARG A 198 1.99 1.50 -11.05
CA ARG A 198 2.74 0.54 -10.24
C ARG A 198 2.52 0.78 -8.75
N ASN A 199 2.68 -0.24 -7.93
CA ASN A 199 2.61 -0.08 -6.48
C ASN A 199 3.69 0.89 -5.95
N LEU A 200 4.90 0.85 -6.49
CA LEU A 200 6.02 1.73 -6.13
C LEU A 200 5.75 3.23 -6.40
N ALA A 201 4.76 3.55 -7.24
CA ALA A 201 4.35 4.93 -7.48
C ALA A 201 3.47 5.50 -6.35
N ASN A 202 3.08 4.69 -5.35
CA ASN A 202 2.28 5.09 -4.21
C ASN A 202 3.13 5.36 -2.97
N SER A 203 2.64 6.21 -2.06
CA SER A 203 3.22 6.43 -0.74
C SER A 203 2.26 6.00 0.37
N PHE A 204 2.79 5.27 1.36
CA PHE A 204 2.07 4.87 2.57
C PHE A 204 2.60 5.70 3.74
N ILE A 205 1.68 6.31 4.48
CA ILE A 205 2.00 7.23 5.58
C ILE A 205 1.20 6.80 6.81
N VAL A 206 1.84 6.68 7.97
CA VAL A 206 1.19 6.37 9.25
C VAL A 206 1.51 7.44 10.27
N ASP A 207 0.47 8.12 10.77
CA ASP A 207 0.57 9.26 11.69
C ASP A 207 1.53 10.35 11.17
N GLY A 208 1.58 10.54 9.84
CA GLY A 208 2.41 11.55 9.17
C GLY A 208 3.88 11.18 8.95
N LEU A 209 4.25 9.91 9.08
CA LEU A 209 5.60 9.38 8.83
C LEU A 209 5.54 8.27 7.77
N SER A 210 6.62 8.08 7.03
CA SER A 210 6.70 7.07 5.98
C SER A 210 6.50 5.65 6.54
N ALA A 211 5.66 4.87 5.89
CA ALA A 211 5.50 3.45 6.11
C ALA A 211 5.80 2.64 4.84
N ASN A 212 6.64 3.18 3.97
CA ASN A 212 7.09 2.48 2.77
C ASN A 212 8.25 1.54 3.09
N ASP A 213 8.29 0.43 2.39
CA ASP A 213 9.49 -0.38 2.17
C ASP A 213 10.11 0.04 0.83
N ASP A 214 11.09 0.92 0.86
CA ASP A 214 11.71 1.49 -0.34
C ASP A 214 12.56 0.45 -1.11
N ALA A 215 12.80 -0.72 -0.55
CA ALA A 215 13.49 -1.83 -1.22
C ALA A 215 12.52 -2.86 -1.83
N ALA A 216 11.35 -3.09 -1.21
CA ALA A 216 10.31 -3.98 -1.73
C ALA A 216 9.27 -3.24 -2.58
N GLU A 217 9.23 -1.90 -2.50
CA GLU A 217 8.31 -1.04 -3.27
C GLU A 217 6.84 -1.26 -2.89
N LEU A 218 6.58 -1.52 -1.61
CA LEU A 218 5.28 -1.82 -1.02
C LEU A 218 5.12 -1.08 0.31
N ALA A 219 3.99 -1.30 1.00
CA ALA A 219 3.87 -0.94 2.41
C ALA A 219 4.96 -1.68 3.22
N GLY A 220 5.68 -0.96 4.08
CA GLY A 220 6.85 -1.48 4.77
C GLY A 220 6.53 -2.22 6.06
N THR A 221 5.47 -1.83 6.76
CA THR A 221 5.08 -2.47 8.02
C THR A 221 3.59 -2.74 8.04
N PHE A 222 3.20 -3.77 8.77
CA PHE A 222 1.81 -4.18 8.93
C PHE A 222 1.32 -3.88 10.35
N PHE A 223 0.08 -3.43 10.47
CA PHE A 223 -0.59 -3.16 11.73
C PHE A 223 -1.81 -4.05 11.87
N SER A 224 -2.13 -4.44 13.11
CA SER A 224 -3.45 -5.01 13.41
C SER A 224 -4.56 -4.05 12.98
N GLN A 225 -5.65 -4.56 12.43
CA GLN A 225 -6.85 -3.80 12.09
C GLN A 225 -7.38 -2.98 13.29
N GLU A 226 -7.21 -3.50 14.51
CA GLU A 226 -7.67 -2.85 15.74
C GLU A 226 -6.83 -1.62 16.15
N VAL A 227 -5.64 -1.44 15.55
CA VAL A 227 -4.79 -0.26 15.74
C VAL A 227 -5.21 0.88 14.81
N ILE A 228 -5.81 0.56 13.65
CA ILE A 228 -6.16 1.54 12.64
C ILE A 228 -7.49 2.22 12.99
N ARG A 229 -7.43 3.53 13.23
CA ARG A 229 -8.62 4.34 13.47
C ARG A 229 -9.36 4.61 12.15
N GLU A 230 -8.64 5.18 11.19
CA GLU A 230 -9.15 5.52 9.86
C GLU A 230 -8.00 5.79 8.90
N PHE A 231 -8.28 5.84 7.61
CA PHE A 231 -7.32 6.29 6.63
C PHE A 231 -7.98 6.95 5.41
N ALA A 232 -7.21 7.74 4.67
CA ALA A 232 -7.63 8.35 3.43
C ALA A 232 -6.75 7.85 2.28
N VAL A 233 -7.39 7.60 1.14
CA VAL A 233 -6.72 7.34 -0.14
C VAL A 233 -6.85 8.59 -1.01
N VAL A 234 -5.75 9.33 -1.18
CA VAL A 234 -5.63 10.49 -2.05
C VAL A 234 -5.18 9.99 -3.41
N ARG A 235 -6.01 10.17 -4.45
CA ARG A 235 -5.76 9.66 -5.79
C ARG A 235 -5.20 10.73 -6.73
N SER A 236 -5.60 11.98 -6.55
CA SER A 236 -5.14 13.12 -7.33
C SER A 236 -5.33 14.43 -6.56
N GLY A 237 -4.70 15.51 -7.02
CA GLY A 237 -4.77 16.82 -6.39
C GLY A 237 -4.02 16.87 -5.06
N GLY A 238 -3.04 16.00 -4.86
CA GLY A 238 -2.22 16.01 -3.65
C GLY A 238 -1.57 17.38 -3.45
N VAL A 239 -1.68 17.91 -2.23
CA VAL A 239 -1.02 19.16 -1.86
C VAL A 239 0.51 18.99 -1.85
N ALA A 240 1.26 20.11 -1.94
CA ALA A 240 2.73 20.07 -2.02
C ALA A 240 3.40 19.41 -0.80
N GLU A 241 2.69 19.34 0.30
CA GLU A 241 3.10 18.67 1.53
C GLU A 241 3.40 17.16 1.32
N PHE A 242 2.67 16.48 0.44
CA PHE A 242 2.91 15.07 0.16
C PHE A 242 3.97 14.89 -0.94
N GLY A 243 4.95 14.04 -0.71
CA GLY A 243 6.01 13.68 -1.66
C GLY A 243 6.21 12.18 -1.78
N ARG A 244 7.24 11.80 -2.52
CA ARG A 244 7.68 10.41 -2.73
C ARG A 244 6.58 9.52 -3.32
N ALA A 245 5.71 10.09 -4.16
CA ALA A 245 4.67 9.37 -4.88
C ALA A 245 4.37 10.07 -6.20
N SER A 246 4.33 9.31 -7.28
CA SER A 246 3.87 9.77 -8.60
C SER A 246 2.46 9.30 -8.95
N ALA A 247 1.79 8.48 -8.11
CA ALA A 247 0.40 8.07 -8.30
C ALA A 247 -0.49 8.52 -7.14
N GLY A 248 -0.51 7.80 -6.03
CA GLY A 248 -1.43 8.08 -4.93
C GLY A 248 -0.81 7.94 -3.55
N ILE A 249 -1.59 8.33 -2.54
CA ILE A 249 -1.13 8.35 -1.15
C ILE A 249 -2.18 7.67 -0.27
N VAL A 250 -1.73 6.73 0.58
CA VAL A 250 -2.54 6.12 1.63
C VAL A 250 -2.08 6.69 2.96
N ASN A 251 -2.91 7.58 3.54
CA ASN A 251 -2.61 8.27 4.79
C ASN A 251 -3.43 7.67 5.94
N ILE A 252 -2.77 7.01 6.87
CA ILE A 252 -3.32 6.18 7.94
C ILE A 252 -3.15 6.89 9.28
N VAL A 253 -4.18 6.81 10.14
CA VAL A 253 -4.16 7.32 11.51
C VAL A 253 -4.45 6.19 12.48
N THR A 254 -3.62 6.08 13.53
CA THR A 254 -3.76 5.06 14.57
C THR A 254 -4.65 5.52 15.71
N TYR A 255 -5.23 4.56 16.47
CA TYR A 255 -5.98 4.86 17.68
C TYR A 255 -5.09 5.47 18.77
N SER A 256 -5.71 6.30 19.59
CA SER A 256 -5.19 6.92 20.81
C SER A 256 -6.04 6.50 22.01
N GLY A 257 -5.54 6.71 23.23
CA GLY A 257 -6.35 6.61 24.45
C GLY A 257 -7.38 7.74 24.55
N ALA A 258 -8.20 7.70 25.61
CA ALA A 258 -9.21 8.71 25.93
C ALA A 258 -9.36 8.81 27.45
N ASN A 259 -10.08 9.83 27.95
CA ASN A 259 -10.39 9.96 29.37
C ASN A 259 -11.20 8.77 29.92
N THR A 260 -12.14 8.28 29.14
CA THR A 260 -12.89 7.06 29.46
C THR A 260 -12.10 5.85 29.00
N PRO A 261 -11.74 4.92 29.90
CA PRO A 261 -11.08 3.68 29.52
C PRO A 261 -11.95 2.89 28.54
N ARG A 262 -11.33 2.36 27.50
CA ARG A 262 -11.97 1.52 26.48
C ARG A 262 -11.02 0.40 26.10
N GLY A 263 -11.58 -0.77 25.88
CA GLY A 263 -10.76 -1.90 25.46
C GLY A 263 -11.58 -3.09 25.07
N GLY A 264 -10.90 -4.18 24.76
CA GLY A 264 -11.56 -5.42 24.43
C GLY A 264 -10.58 -6.54 24.15
N ALA A 265 -11.11 -7.76 24.19
CA ALA A 265 -10.45 -8.97 23.72
C ALA A 265 -11.26 -9.56 22.58
N TYR A 266 -10.57 -10.14 21.61
CA TYR A 266 -11.24 -10.70 20.43
C TYR A 266 -10.57 -11.97 19.94
N GLY A 267 -11.37 -12.80 19.24
CA GLY A 267 -10.89 -14.00 18.54
C GLY A 267 -11.69 -14.24 17.27
N PHE A 268 -10.99 -14.70 16.23
CA PHE A 268 -11.54 -15.08 14.93
C PHE A 268 -11.01 -16.44 14.54
N PHE A 269 -11.89 -17.30 14.01
CA PHE A 269 -11.60 -18.70 13.73
C PHE A 269 -12.11 -19.07 12.35
N ARG A 270 -11.31 -19.81 11.59
CA ARG A 270 -11.67 -20.43 10.31
C ARG A 270 -11.27 -21.89 10.32
N ASP A 271 -12.03 -22.69 9.60
CA ASP A 271 -11.79 -24.12 9.45
C ASP A 271 -12.32 -24.55 8.08
N ASP A 272 -11.55 -25.35 7.33
CA ASP A 272 -11.90 -25.81 6.00
C ASP A 272 -13.19 -26.64 5.94
N GLN A 273 -13.66 -27.19 7.08
CA GLN A 273 -14.95 -27.88 7.14
C GLN A 273 -16.12 -26.96 6.76
N LEU A 274 -15.97 -25.64 7.00
CA LEU A 274 -16.98 -24.62 6.69
C LEU A 274 -16.83 -24.02 5.30
N ASP A 275 -15.73 -24.35 4.59
CA ASP A 275 -15.40 -23.78 3.29
C ASP A 275 -15.97 -24.59 2.12
N SER A 276 -16.05 -24.00 0.94
CA SER A 276 -16.39 -24.69 -0.31
C SER A 276 -15.16 -25.32 -0.96
N GLU A 277 -15.38 -26.09 -2.02
CA GLU A 277 -14.34 -26.74 -2.80
C GLU A 277 -13.61 -25.73 -3.70
N ASN A 278 -12.32 -25.93 -3.89
CA ASN A 278 -11.53 -25.16 -4.85
C ASN A 278 -11.95 -25.46 -6.30
N ALA A 279 -12.19 -24.43 -7.11
CA ALA A 279 -12.77 -24.57 -8.44
C ALA A 279 -11.86 -25.29 -9.48
N ILE A 280 -10.58 -25.50 -9.19
CA ILE A 280 -9.68 -26.29 -10.06
C ILE A 280 -9.58 -27.74 -9.58
N SER A 281 -9.37 -27.96 -8.28
CA SER A 281 -9.18 -29.31 -7.74
C SER A 281 -10.48 -30.05 -7.47
N ASN A 282 -11.62 -29.36 -7.40
CA ASN A 282 -12.92 -29.85 -6.92
C ASN A 282 -12.80 -30.59 -5.57
N ARG A 283 -11.97 -30.03 -4.68
CA ARG A 283 -11.73 -30.52 -3.33
C ARG A 283 -11.56 -29.32 -2.40
N LYS A 284 -11.91 -29.51 -1.13
CA LYS A 284 -11.57 -28.55 -0.08
C LYS A 284 -10.06 -28.53 0.10
N LEU A 285 -9.48 -27.32 0.20
CA LEU A 285 -8.08 -27.15 0.58
C LEU A 285 -8.01 -27.00 2.10
N PRO A 286 -7.03 -27.60 2.78
CA PRO A 286 -6.85 -27.42 4.22
C PRO A 286 -6.80 -25.94 4.61
N LEU A 287 -7.49 -25.57 5.71
CA LEU A 287 -7.41 -24.27 6.34
C LEU A 287 -7.76 -24.39 7.83
N ASP A 288 -6.83 -24.04 8.70
CA ASP A 288 -7.06 -23.77 10.13
C ASP A 288 -6.46 -22.39 10.43
N GLN A 289 -7.28 -21.41 10.80
CA GLN A 289 -6.80 -20.07 11.16
C GLN A 289 -7.38 -19.64 12.50
N LYS A 290 -6.49 -19.18 13.37
CA LYS A 290 -6.82 -18.62 14.69
C LYS A 290 -6.15 -17.25 14.79
N GLN A 291 -6.95 -16.19 14.93
CA GLN A 291 -6.46 -14.83 15.15
C GLN A 291 -7.10 -14.29 16.42
N TYR A 292 -6.29 -13.85 17.36
CA TYR A 292 -6.77 -13.38 18.66
C TYR A 292 -5.88 -12.25 19.19
N GLY A 293 -6.48 -11.40 20.02
CA GLY A 293 -5.76 -10.28 20.57
C GLY A 293 -6.60 -9.44 21.54
N GLY A 294 -6.06 -8.30 21.88
CA GLY A 294 -6.75 -7.36 22.76
C GLY A 294 -6.23 -5.96 22.62
N THR A 295 -7.08 -5.01 22.99
CA THR A 295 -6.77 -3.57 23.04
C THR A 295 -7.11 -3.00 24.41
N LEU A 296 -6.35 -2.01 24.82
CA LEU A 296 -6.64 -1.23 26.03
C LEU A 296 -6.19 0.21 25.80
N GLY A 297 -7.10 1.16 26.01
CA GLY A 297 -6.82 2.59 25.96
C GLY A 297 -7.46 3.32 27.12
N GLY A 298 -6.80 4.40 27.58
CA GLY A 298 -7.30 5.17 28.71
C GLY A 298 -6.42 6.37 29.04
N ALA A 299 -6.71 7.04 30.15
CA ALA A 299 -5.89 8.09 30.70
C ALA A 299 -4.98 7.57 31.82
N LEU A 300 -3.67 7.84 31.73
CA LEU A 300 -2.76 7.75 32.87
C LEU A 300 -2.91 8.97 33.79
N ILE A 301 -3.14 10.14 33.20
CA ILE A 301 -3.49 11.39 33.89
C ILE A 301 -4.67 11.98 33.13
N GLN A 302 -5.79 12.17 33.77
CA GLN A 302 -7.01 12.76 33.20
C GLN A 302 -6.69 14.07 32.49
N ASP A 303 -7.29 14.29 31.33
CA ASP A 303 -7.16 15.48 30.47
C ASP A 303 -5.71 15.76 29.97
N ARG A 304 -4.72 14.90 30.31
CA ARG A 304 -3.31 15.21 30.05
C ARG A 304 -2.49 14.10 29.42
N THR A 305 -2.59 12.86 29.92
CA THR A 305 -1.74 11.76 29.45
C THR A 305 -2.58 10.54 29.15
N PHE A 306 -2.53 10.10 27.90
CA PHE A 306 -3.35 9.00 27.42
C PHE A 306 -2.45 7.90 26.88
N TYR A 307 -2.94 6.66 26.94
CA TYR A 307 -2.27 5.50 26.39
C TYR A 307 -3.21 4.65 25.57
N PHE A 308 -2.67 3.98 24.55
CA PHE A 308 -3.35 2.93 23.81
C PHE A 308 -2.36 1.81 23.53
N VAL A 309 -2.76 0.55 23.80
CA VAL A 309 -1.96 -0.63 23.53
C VAL A 309 -2.79 -1.67 22.81
N ASN A 310 -2.13 -2.45 21.94
CA ASN A 310 -2.70 -3.59 21.24
C ASN A 310 -1.68 -4.71 21.20
N PHE A 311 -2.16 -5.93 21.33
CA PHE A 311 -1.44 -7.16 21.02
C PHE A 311 -2.37 -8.06 20.19
N GLU A 312 -1.84 -8.60 19.08
CA GLU A 312 -2.54 -9.53 18.20
C GLU A 312 -1.61 -10.61 17.73
N GLN A 313 -2.08 -11.84 17.72
CA GLN A 313 -1.42 -12.98 17.12
C GLN A 313 -2.37 -13.69 16.15
N MET A 314 -1.84 -14.07 14.99
CA MET A 314 -2.51 -14.94 14.02
C MET A 314 -1.64 -16.16 13.77
N ARG A 315 -2.28 -17.33 13.72
CA ARG A 315 -1.71 -18.60 13.28
C ARG A 315 -2.61 -19.17 12.20
N GLN A 316 -2.01 -19.54 11.09
CA GLN A 316 -2.74 -20.12 9.97
C GLN A 316 -1.95 -21.26 9.34
N GLU A 317 -2.61 -22.39 9.17
CA GLU A 317 -2.19 -23.48 8.29
C GLU A 317 -3.15 -23.55 7.11
N SER A 318 -2.63 -23.65 5.90
CA SER A 318 -3.44 -23.65 4.67
C SER A 318 -2.82 -24.53 3.60
N GLY A 319 -3.66 -25.08 2.70
CA GLY A 319 -3.21 -25.87 1.57
C GLY A 319 -2.93 -25.01 0.33
N VAL A 320 -1.77 -25.19 -0.28
CA VAL A 320 -1.40 -24.58 -1.58
C VAL A 320 -1.50 -25.63 -2.67
N LEU A 321 -2.27 -25.36 -3.74
CA LEU A 321 -2.55 -26.33 -4.79
C LEU A 321 -1.51 -26.28 -5.91
N VAL A 322 -0.90 -27.43 -6.23
CA VAL A 322 -0.11 -27.66 -7.45
C VAL A 322 -1.05 -28.11 -8.57
N THR A 323 -1.06 -27.38 -9.68
CA THR A 323 -1.93 -27.63 -10.84
C THR A 323 -1.20 -28.22 -12.04
N ILE A 324 0.03 -28.70 -11.86
CA ILE A 324 0.78 -29.43 -12.88
C ILE A 324 0.00 -30.70 -13.26
N ALA A 325 -0.20 -30.93 -14.56
CA ALA A 325 -0.99 -32.05 -15.04
C ALA A 325 -0.39 -33.41 -14.59
N PRO A 326 -1.16 -34.36 -14.04
CA PRO A 326 -0.65 -35.62 -13.49
C PRO A 326 0.20 -36.42 -14.48
N ALA A 327 -0.19 -36.50 -15.77
CA ALA A 327 0.58 -37.16 -16.78
C ALA A 327 1.95 -36.50 -17.04
N SER A 328 2.02 -35.16 -16.87
CA SER A 328 3.30 -34.44 -16.97
C SER A 328 4.18 -34.72 -15.75
N VAL A 329 3.59 -34.83 -14.55
CA VAL A 329 4.31 -35.16 -13.32
C VAL A 329 4.96 -36.54 -13.42
N GLU A 330 4.21 -37.54 -13.86
CA GLU A 330 4.72 -38.90 -14.05
C GLU A 330 5.90 -38.94 -15.05
N ALA A 331 5.75 -38.30 -16.21
CA ALA A 331 6.78 -38.22 -17.22
C ALA A 331 8.04 -37.46 -16.75
N ILE A 332 7.85 -36.32 -16.01
CA ILE A 332 8.95 -35.53 -15.48
C ILE A 332 9.72 -36.34 -14.43
N ASN A 333 9.01 -36.93 -13.44
CA ASN A 333 9.65 -37.69 -12.38
C ASN A 333 10.43 -38.92 -12.93
N ALA A 334 9.84 -39.68 -13.88
CA ALA A 334 10.53 -40.78 -14.54
C ALA A 334 11.82 -40.30 -15.24
N ARG A 335 11.79 -39.13 -15.90
CA ARG A 335 12.97 -38.58 -16.55
C ARG A 335 14.03 -38.14 -15.53
N LEU A 336 13.63 -37.52 -14.42
CA LEU A 336 14.53 -37.10 -13.33
C LEU A 336 15.27 -38.34 -12.73
N ASP A 337 14.54 -39.44 -12.53
CA ASP A 337 15.14 -40.71 -12.09
C ASP A 337 16.15 -41.25 -13.09
N GLN A 338 15.79 -41.24 -14.36
CA GLN A 338 16.64 -41.73 -15.44
C GLN A 338 17.98 -40.98 -15.54
N VAL A 339 17.96 -39.65 -15.31
CA VAL A 339 19.17 -38.80 -15.42
C VAL A 339 19.92 -38.68 -14.12
N GLY A 340 19.44 -39.28 -13.03
CA GLY A 340 20.09 -39.23 -11.70
C GLY A 340 20.00 -37.83 -11.01
N TYR A 341 18.94 -37.08 -11.30
CA TYR A 341 18.71 -35.79 -10.65
C TYR A 341 18.58 -35.95 -9.12
N GLN A 342 19.39 -35.23 -8.34
CA GLN A 342 19.49 -35.39 -6.88
C GLN A 342 18.42 -34.61 -6.10
N GLY A 343 17.77 -33.61 -6.72
CA GLY A 343 16.73 -32.82 -6.10
C GLY A 343 15.39 -33.57 -5.95
N PRO A 344 14.39 -32.95 -5.36
CA PRO A 344 13.10 -33.56 -5.08
C PRO A 344 12.33 -33.91 -6.37
N ARG A 345 11.31 -34.78 -6.22
CA ARG A 345 10.34 -35.14 -7.25
C ARG A 345 9.10 -34.31 -7.07
N ILE A 346 8.42 -33.95 -8.16
CA ILE A 346 7.16 -33.24 -8.14
C ILE A 346 6.11 -34.07 -7.40
N ALA A 347 5.46 -33.43 -6.41
CA ALA A 347 4.26 -33.97 -5.76
C ALA A 347 2.99 -33.32 -6.34
N THR A 348 1.93 -34.10 -6.49
CA THR A 348 0.62 -33.61 -6.95
C THR A 348 -0.29 -33.30 -5.79
N GLY A 349 -1.23 -32.36 -5.98
CA GLY A 349 -2.24 -32.02 -5.00
C GLY A 349 -1.90 -30.78 -4.21
N ALA A 350 -2.42 -30.68 -3.00
CA ALA A 350 -2.12 -29.60 -2.08
C ALA A 350 -0.96 -29.98 -1.16
N PHE A 351 -0.15 -29.00 -0.81
CA PHE A 351 0.87 -29.08 0.25
C PHE A 351 0.66 -27.98 1.28
N ASP A 352 1.12 -28.20 2.49
CA ASP A 352 0.90 -27.29 3.62
C ASP A 352 1.73 -26.01 3.49
N SER A 353 1.13 -24.89 3.86
CA SER A 353 1.75 -23.58 4.00
C SER A 353 1.29 -22.94 5.30
N SER A 354 2.22 -22.50 6.13
CA SER A 354 1.92 -21.81 7.37
C SER A 354 2.00 -20.30 7.23
N LEU A 355 1.37 -19.59 8.17
CA LEU A 355 1.54 -18.15 8.37
C LEU A 355 1.27 -17.80 9.83
N ASP A 356 2.34 -17.46 10.55
CA ASP A 356 2.27 -16.95 11.91
C ASP A 356 2.64 -15.48 11.92
N THR A 357 1.77 -14.63 12.51
CA THR A 357 2.08 -13.21 12.70
C THR A 357 1.86 -12.79 14.14
N THR A 358 2.73 -11.89 14.62
CA THR A 358 2.60 -11.22 15.92
C THR A 358 2.70 -9.72 15.72
N ASN A 359 1.71 -8.99 16.20
CA ASN A 359 1.68 -7.53 16.23
C ASN A 359 1.64 -7.05 17.68
N ALA A 360 2.50 -6.10 18.03
CA ALA A 360 2.40 -5.36 19.28
C ALA A 360 2.53 -3.86 19.02
N PHE A 361 1.64 -3.10 19.61
CA PHE A 361 1.54 -1.66 19.42
C PHE A 361 1.34 -0.95 20.74
N ALA A 362 2.05 0.17 20.93
CA ALA A 362 1.83 1.07 22.06
C ALA A 362 1.94 2.53 21.60
N ARG A 363 1.03 3.37 22.09
CA ARG A 363 1.01 4.81 21.85
C ARG A 363 0.74 5.54 23.15
N ILE A 364 1.45 6.65 23.37
CA ILE A 364 1.24 7.59 24.49
C ILE A 364 1.08 8.99 23.89
N ASP A 365 0.00 9.65 24.24
CA ASP A 365 -0.25 11.04 23.92
C ASP A 365 -0.19 11.88 25.21
N HIS A 366 0.64 12.93 25.26
CA HIS A 366 0.85 13.76 26.43
C HIS A 366 0.75 15.25 26.09
N ALA A 367 -0.16 15.94 26.75
CA ALA A 367 -0.22 17.40 26.70
C ALA A 367 0.89 18.00 27.58
N LEU A 368 1.97 18.48 26.96
CA LEU A 368 3.02 19.25 27.64
C LEU A 368 2.45 20.55 28.22
N THR A 369 1.65 21.22 27.38
CA THR A 369 0.80 22.37 27.74
C THR A 369 -0.55 22.22 27.00
N PRO A 370 -1.59 23.01 27.30
CA PRO A 370 -2.83 23.02 26.53
C PRO A 370 -2.64 23.27 25.02
N SER A 371 -1.54 23.92 24.62
CA SER A 371 -1.19 24.25 23.23
C SER A 371 -0.09 23.38 22.64
N ASN A 372 0.44 22.40 23.38
CA ASN A 372 1.55 21.57 22.92
C ASN A 372 1.33 20.10 23.29
N GLN A 373 1.15 19.23 22.29
CA GLN A 373 0.91 17.80 22.43
C GLN A 373 2.09 17.01 21.88
N LEU A 374 2.61 16.08 22.68
CA LEU A 374 3.63 15.09 22.33
C LEU A 374 2.97 13.72 22.19
N THR A 375 3.28 13.02 21.11
CA THR A 375 2.89 11.63 20.89
C THR A 375 4.14 10.76 20.75
N LEU A 376 4.17 9.64 21.45
CA LEU A 376 5.16 8.58 21.30
C LEU A 376 4.48 7.29 20.85
N ARG A 377 5.05 6.58 19.87
CA ARG A 377 4.53 5.34 19.31
C ARG A 377 5.63 4.31 19.17
N VAL A 378 5.34 3.07 19.54
CA VAL A 378 6.17 1.90 19.30
C VAL A 378 5.31 0.83 18.63
N ASN A 379 5.81 0.21 17.58
CA ASN A 379 5.18 -0.98 17.01
C ASN A 379 6.21 -2.03 16.64
N THR A 380 5.82 -3.29 16.78
CA THR A 380 6.55 -4.45 16.29
C THR A 380 5.63 -5.31 15.44
N TYR A 381 6.18 -5.85 14.37
CA TYR A 381 5.52 -6.84 13.53
C TYR A 381 6.49 -7.96 13.24
N GLU A 382 6.10 -9.19 13.58
CA GLU A 382 6.86 -10.40 13.29
C GLU A 382 6.00 -11.31 12.42
N VAL A 383 6.60 -11.91 11.40
CA VAL A 383 5.97 -12.92 10.55
C VAL A 383 6.92 -14.08 10.31
N GLY A 384 6.39 -15.31 10.50
CA GLY A 384 7.00 -16.55 10.07
C GLY A 384 6.05 -17.28 9.11
N SER A 385 6.57 -17.84 8.03
CA SER A 385 5.77 -18.58 7.07
C SER A 385 6.61 -19.65 6.36
N GLU A 386 6.06 -20.85 6.24
CA GLU A 386 6.61 -21.92 5.41
C GLU A 386 5.86 -21.96 4.07
N ASN A 387 6.57 -22.29 3.01
CA ASN A 387 6.00 -22.34 1.65
C ASN A 387 5.29 -21.03 1.24
N ALA A 388 5.87 -19.88 1.66
CA ALA A 388 5.24 -18.57 1.58
C ALA A 388 5.20 -17.98 0.18
N ARG A 389 6.22 -18.27 -0.63
CA ARG A 389 6.47 -17.61 -1.92
C ARG A 389 6.73 -18.61 -3.01
N SER A 390 6.44 -18.21 -4.25
CA SER A 390 6.64 -19.05 -5.46
C SER A 390 6.00 -20.43 -5.35
N ALA A 391 4.88 -20.54 -4.63
CA ALA A 391 4.22 -21.79 -4.28
C ALA A 391 2.94 -21.99 -5.11
N GLY A 392 2.69 -23.25 -5.52
CA GLY A 392 1.46 -23.65 -6.19
C GLY A 392 1.35 -23.26 -7.67
N GLY A 393 0.21 -23.56 -8.29
CA GLY A 393 0.05 -23.45 -9.72
C GLY A 393 0.98 -24.41 -10.46
N LEU A 394 1.78 -23.89 -11.39
CA LEU A 394 2.79 -24.68 -12.10
C LEU A 394 4.11 -24.81 -11.32
N ASN A 395 4.19 -24.33 -10.07
CA ASN A 395 5.37 -24.47 -9.21
C ASN A 395 5.18 -25.63 -8.22
N ASP A 396 6.13 -26.55 -8.23
CA ASP A 396 6.26 -27.57 -7.18
C ASP A 396 6.69 -26.95 -5.85
N VAL A 397 6.46 -27.65 -4.72
CA VAL A 397 6.84 -27.19 -3.36
C VAL A 397 8.35 -26.92 -3.23
N SER A 398 9.19 -27.61 -4.01
CA SER A 398 10.64 -27.35 -4.04
C SER A 398 11.01 -25.95 -4.52
N ARG A 399 10.13 -25.30 -5.31
CA ARG A 399 10.31 -23.90 -5.77
C ARG A 399 9.89 -22.87 -4.72
N ALA A 400 9.21 -23.27 -3.67
CA ALA A 400 8.78 -22.39 -2.63
C ALA A 400 9.94 -21.94 -1.73
N THR A 401 9.69 -20.89 -0.95
CA THR A 401 10.61 -20.37 0.06
C THR A 401 9.90 -20.22 1.39
N GLY A 402 10.65 -20.31 2.48
CA GLY A 402 10.22 -19.78 3.75
C GLY A 402 10.16 -18.25 3.74
N LEU A 403 9.66 -17.68 4.82
CA LEU A 403 9.71 -16.26 5.13
C LEU A 403 9.81 -16.08 6.65
N ALA A 404 10.80 -15.32 7.10
CA ALA A 404 10.87 -14.77 8.44
C ALA A 404 11.13 -13.27 8.34
N ASN A 405 10.36 -12.46 9.06
CA ASN A 405 10.58 -11.01 9.11
C ASN A 405 10.30 -10.45 10.49
N GLU A 406 11.06 -9.44 10.86
CA GLU A 406 10.90 -8.67 12.10
C GLU A 406 11.01 -7.18 11.80
N ASP A 407 9.92 -6.42 12.03
CA ASP A 407 9.89 -4.97 11.93
C ASP A 407 9.72 -4.33 13.30
N ARG A 408 10.52 -3.33 13.61
CA ARG A 408 10.43 -2.53 14.85
C ARG A 408 10.52 -1.06 14.53
N THR A 409 9.52 -0.28 14.95
CA THR A 409 9.48 1.16 14.76
C THR A 409 9.28 1.88 16.09
N ILE A 410 10.05 2.94 16.30
CA ILE A 410 9.84 3.93 17.35
C ILE A 410 9.62 5.27 16.65
N ALA A 411 8.52 5.94 16.97
CA ALA A 411 8.15 7.23 16.39
C ALA A 411 7.74 8.22 17.46
N ALA A 412 8.05 9.49 17.23
CA ALA A 412 7.64 10.60 18.06
C ALA A 412 7.07 11.72 17.20
N SER A 413 6.02 12.41 17.67
CA SER A 413 5.50 13.61 17.03
C SER A 413 5.11 14.65 18.05
N ASN A 414 5.26 15.91 17.68
CA ASN A 414 4.89 17.06 18.48
C ASN A 414 4.01 18.00 17.66
N LEU A 415 2.84 18.32 18.17
CA LEU A 415 1.93 19.32 17.61
C LEU A 415 1.89 20.50 18.56
N TRP A 416 2.34 21.68 18.10
CA TRP A 416 2.45 22.86 18.91
C TRP A 416 1.78 24.08 18.27
N THR A 417 0.76 24.62 18.94
CA THR A 417 0.17 25.93 18.68
C THR A 417 1.05 26.99 19.33
N ILE A 418 1.97 27.60 18.58
CA ILE A 418 2.93 28.59 19.06
C ILE A 418 2.21 29.91 19.37
N SER A 419 1.26 30.26 18.49
CA SER A 419 0.40 31.45 18.65
C SER A 419 -0.90 31.23 17.87
N ASP A 420 -1.85 32.14 17.97
CA ASP A 420 -3.13 32.10 17.22
C ASP A 420 -2.94 32.06 15.70
N ARG A 421 -1.71 32.36 15.22
CA ARG A 421 -1.38 32.42 13.78
C ARG A 421 -0.28 31.46 13.36
N THR A 422 0.39 30.80 14.29
CA THR A 422 1.56 29.99 14.00
C THR A 422 1.47 28.63 14.66
N PHE A 423 1.61 27.58 13.85
CA PHE A 423 1.52 26.18 14.26
C PHE A 423 2.75 25.41 13.76
N SER A 424 3.25 24.52 14.59
CA SER A 424 4.40 23.68 14.29
C SER A 424 4.05 22.21 14.49
N GLU A 425 4.47 21.38 13.55
CA GLU A 425 4.34 19.93 13.58
C GLU A 425 5.72 19.33 13.37
N SER A 426 6.28 18.68 14.38
CA SER A 426 7.58 17.98 14.31
C SER A 426 7.38 16.49 14.45
N ARG A 427 8.07 15.67 13.65
CA ARG A 427 7.98 14.21 13.72
C ARG A 427 9.35 13.58 13.48
N ALA A 428 9.57 12.42 14.10
CA ALA A 428 10.75 11.61 13.85
C ALA A 428 10.43 10.13 14.02
N GLN A 429 11.10 9.27 13.27
CA GLN A 429 11.06 7.83 13.50
C GLN A 429 12.38 7.13 13.19
N VAL A 430 12.54 5.98 13.81
CA VAL A 430 13.54 4.98 13.46
C VAL A 430 12.81 3.65 13.28
N THR A 431 13.05 3.02 12.13
CA THR A 431 12.53 1.68 11.82
C THR A 431 13.69 0.76 11.51
N ARG A 432 13.64 -0.44 12.07
CA ARG A 432 14.53 -1.54 11.71
C ARG A 432 13.71 -2.71 11.21
N SER A 433 14.04 -3.21 10.01
CA SER A 433 13.40 -4.36 9.39
C SER A 433 14.44 -5.41 9.04
N ARG A 434 14.15 -6.68 9.33
CA ARG A 434 14.97 -7.83 8.96
C ARG A 434 14.12 -8.88 8.30
N LEU A 435 14.52 -9.32 7.12
CA LEU A 435 13.81 -10.33 6.33
C LEU A 435 14.77 -11.41 5.87
N ASP A 436 14.36 -12.68 6.08
CA ASP A 436 14.98 -13.88 5.53
C ASP A 436 13.96 -14.72 4.77
N ALA A 437 14.31 -15.17 3.57
CA ALA A 437 13.50 -16.06 2.75
C ALA A 437 14.36 -17.19 2.16
N PRO A 438 14.64 -18.24 2.97
CA PRO A 438 15.44 -19.38 2.54
C PRO A 438 14.68 -20.23 1.53
N PRO A 439 15.38 -20.86 0.55
CA PRO A 439 14.75 -21.80 -0.38
C PRO A 439 14.41 -23.12 0.31
N ASN A 440 13.34 -23.77 -0.14
CA ASN A 440 12.98 -25.10 0.35
C ASN A 440 13.95 -26.19 -0.12
N ASP A 441 14.41 -26.11 -1.38
CA ASP A 441 15.41 -27.03 -1.93
C ASP A 441 16.75 -26.35 -2.11
N THR A 442 17.81 -26.98 -1.65
CA THR A 442 19.22 -26.54 -1.77
C THR A 442 20.10 -27.56 -2.49
N THR A 443 19.53 -28.64 -3.00
CA THR A 443 20.27 -29.81 -3.49
C THR A 443 20.41 -29.87 -5.01
N GLY A 444 19.39 -29.44 -5.77
CA GLY A 444 19.37 -29.56 -7.22
C GLY A 444 19.35 -28.22 -7.94
N PRO A 445 19.70 -28.17 -9.21
CA PRO A 445 19.42 -27.01 -10.03
C PRO A 445 17.91 -26.79 -10.16
N ALA A 446 17.53 -25.53 -10.35
CA ALA A 446 16.19 -25.18 -10.75
C ALA A 446 15.90 -25.71 -12.17
N ILE A 447 14.67 -26.13 -12.40
CA ILE A 447 14.19 -26.61 -13.70
C ILE A 447 12.91 -25.84 -14.04
N THR A 448 12.89 -25.19 -15.18
CA THR A 448 11.71 -24.54 -15.75
C THR A 448 11.34 -25.21 -17.05
N ILE A 449 10.12 -25.76 -17.14
CA ILE A 449 9.53 -26.34 -18.37
C ILE A 449 8.39 -25.40 -18.78
N SER A 450 8.62 -24.59 -19.79
CA SER A 450 7.73 -23.48 -20.19
C SER A 450 6.27 -23.91 -20.32
N GLY A 451 5.39 -23.29 -19.53
CA GLY A 451 3.95 -23.56 -19.52
C GLY A 451 3.54 -24.96 -19.04
N VAL A 452 4.43 -25.69 -18.39
CA VAL A 452 4.19 -27.05 -17.88
C VAL A 452 4.50 -27.19 -16.40
N ALA A 453 5.75 -26.92 -15.96
CA ALA A 453 6.16 -27.11 -14.57
C ALA A 453 7.43 -26.32 -14.23
N ASN A 454 7.55 -25.92 -12.96
CA ASN A 454 8.76 -25.39 -12.35
C ASN A 454 9.07 -26.20 -11.07
N LEU A 455 10.32 -26.63 -10.91
CA LEU A 455 10.76 -27.43 -9.76
C LEU A 455 12.22 -27.16 -9.40
N GLY A 456 12.69 -27.71 -8.28
CA GLY A 456 14.05 -27.52 -7.77
C GLY A 456 14.21 -26.17 -7.04
N THR A 457 15.45 -25.78 -6.77
CA THR A 457 15.75 -24.60 -5.94
C THR A 457 15.06 -23.32 -6.45
N ALA A 458 14.52 -22.53 -5.52
CA ALA A 458 13.96 -21.22 -5.84
C ALA A 458 15.03 -20.31 -6.46
N THR A 459 14.77 -19.75 -7.66
CA THR A 459 15.79 -19.02 -8.44
C THR A 459 16.25 -17.72 -7.83
N ASN A 460 15.41 -17.07 -6.99
CA ASN A 460 15.69 -15.79 -6.36
C ASN A 460 15.92 -15.93 -4.84
N SER A 461 16.41 -17.08 -4.40
CA SER A 461 16.63 -17.39 -2.99
C SER A 461 18.01 -18.02 -2.81
N PRO A 462 18.63 -17.88 -1.61
CA PRO A 462 18.11 -17.21 -0.42
C PRO A 462 18.02 -15.68 -0.60
N THR A 463 16.89 -15.07 -0.17
CA THR A 463 16.79 -13.63 -0.07
C THR A 463 16.96 -13.22 1.39
N ALA A 464 17.89 -12.30 1.66
CA ALA A 464 18.08 -11.71 2.99
C ALA A 464 18.11 -10.19 2.87
N ARG A 465 17.53 -9.47 3.84
CA ARG A 465 17.48 -8.02 3.82
C ARG A 465 17.42 -7.43 5.23
N ASP A 466 18.35 -6.52 5.53
CA ASP A 466 18.31 -5.65 6.71
C ASP A 466 18.10 -4.21 6.24
N ILE A 467 17.12 -3.50 6.83
CA ILE A 467 16.86 -2.07 6.58
C ILE A 467 16.90 -1.33 7.91
N ASP A 468 17.73 -0.28 7.98
CA ASP A 468 17.65 0.76 9.01
C ASP A 468 17.14 2.05 8.34
N LEU A 469 15.95 2.52 8.74
CA LEU A 469 15.33 3.76 8.26
C LEU A 469 15.32 4.78 9.40
N GLY A 470 15.81 5.99 9.11
CA GLY A 470 15.65 7.15 9.98
C GLY A 470 14.91 8.26 9.21
N GLU A 471 13.91 8.86 9.84
CA GLU A 471 13.14 9.96 9.27
C GLU A 471 12.97 11.09 10.27
N VAL A 472 13.13 12.32 9.80
CA VAL A 472 12.84 13.54 10.57
C VAL A 472 12.00 14.48 9.71
N VAL A 473 11.01 15.13 10.36
CA VAL A 473 9.88 15.77 9.72
C VAL A 473 9.45 17.02 10.49
N GLN A 474 9.45 18.23 9.86
CA GLN A 474 9.00 19.47 10.48
C GLN A 474 8.12 20.32 9.55
N ASN A 475 6.91 20.71 9.97
CA ASN A 475 6.02 21.67 9.30
C ASN A 475 5.81 22.91 10.12
N VAL A 476 5.66 24.04 9.45
CA VAL A 476 5.16 25.28 10.06
C VAL A 476 4.04 25.84 9.18
N SER A 477 2.94 26.22 9.84
CA SER A 477 1.79 26.84 9.19
C SER A 477 1.58 28.25 9.74
N TRP A 478 1.32 29.22 8.86
CA TRP A 478 1.03 30.61 9.20
C TRP A 478 -0.34 31.02 8.67
N MET A 479 -1.15 31.59 9.53
CA MET A 479 -2.45 32.15 9.20
C MET A 479 -2.35 33.66 8.91
N LEU A 480 -2.55 34.04 7.64
CA LEU A 480 -2.40 35.39 7.14
C LEU A 480 -3.70 35.85 6.47
N ALA A 481 -4.61 36.48 7.22
CA ALA A 481 -5.93 36.91 6.71
C ALA A 481 -6.65 35.79 5.92
N ASP A 482 -6.76 35.89 4.60
CA ASP A 482 -7.42 34.90 3.72
C ASP A 482 -6.49 33.75 3.28
N HIS A 483 -5.22 33.79 3.68
CA HIS A 483 -4.20 32.84 3.32
C HIS A 483 -3.82 31.91 4.48
N SER A 484 -3.58 30.63 4.18
CA SER A 484 -2.96 29.66 5.08
C SER A 484 -1.71 29.15 4.42
N VAL A 485 -0.58 29.77 4.74
CA VAL A 485 0.72 29.39 4.20
C VAL A 485 1.28 28.27 5.04
N LYS A 486 1.71 27.18 4.41
CA LYS A 486 2.41 26.05 5.04
C LYS A 486 3.74 25.83 4.33
N ALA A 487 4.80 25.75 5.08
CA ALA A 487 6.10 25.36 4.58
C ALA A 487 6.63 24.16 5.35
N GLY A 488 7.41 23.40 4.67
CA GLY A 488 8.01 22.27 5.30
C GLY A 488 9.14 21.62 4.50
N VAL A 489 9.96 20.76 5.12
CA VAL A 489 10.95 19.89 4.46
C VAL A 489 11.24 18.66 5.33
N GLY A 490 11.79 17.57 4.76
CA GLY A 490 12.05 16.32 5.45
C GLY A 490 13.26 15.57 4.93
N VAL A 491 13.75 14.67 5.76
CA VAL A 491 14.86 13.78 5.43
C VAL A 491 14.45 12.35 5.78
N VAL A 492 14.58 11.46 4.80
CA VAL A 492 14.50 10.02 5.01
C VAL A 492 15.83 9.41 4.63
N ARG A 493 16.52 8.80 5.59
CA ARG A 493 17.75 8.05 5.37
C ARG A 493 17.47 6.57 5.46
N ASN A 494 17.79 5.84 4.41
CA ASN A 494 17.75 4.39 4.34
C ASN A 494 19.16 3.82 4.26
N ARG A 495 19.45 2.84 5.09
CA ARG A 495 20.60 1.96 4.94
C ARG A 495 20.07 0.55 4.69
N VAL A 496 20.45 -0.05 3.58
CA VAL A 496 19.94 -1.35 3.14
C VAL A 496 21.12 -2.28 2.90
N ASP A 497 21.12 -3.40 3.62
CA ASP A 497 21.94 -4.56 3.32
C ASP A 497 21.02 -5.61 2.67
N ILE A 498 21.28 -6.01 1.43
CA ILE A 498 20.44 -6.93 0.67
C ILE A 498 21.26 -8.01 -0.03
N GLY A 499 20.82 -9.26 0.14
CA GLY A 499 21.24 -10.40 -0.66
C GLY A 499 20.08 -10.87 -1.53
N PHE A 500 20.26 -10.80 -2.86
CA PHE A 500 19.27 -11.26 -3.83
C PHE A 500 20.01 -11.97 -4.99
N PRO A 501 20.52 -13.18 -4.72
CA PRO A 501 21.53 -13.79 -5.59
C PRO A 501 21.01 -14.18 -6.97
N GLY A 502 19.91 -14.93 -7.05
CA GLY A 502 19.42 -15.54 -8.29
C GLY A 502 20.36 -16.64 -8.85
N ALA A 503 19.77 -17.76 -9.24
CA ALA A 503 20.42 -18.86 -9.96
C ALA A 503 21.70 -19.46 -9.31
N VAL A 504 21.85 -19.42 -7.99
CA VAL A 504 23.08 -19.91 -7.29
C VAL A 504 23.27 -21.40 -7.50
N GLN A 505 22.19 -22.20 -7.49
CA GLN A 505 22.24 -23.66 -7.70
C GLN A 505 22.17 -24.06 -9.20
N GLY A 506 22.17 -23.07 -10.12
CA GLY A 506 21.94 -23.29 -11.52
C GLY A 506 20.45 -23.36 -11.87
N VAL A 507 20.12 -22.96 -13.10
CA VAL A 507 18.75 -22.97 -13.64
C VAL A 507 18.78 -23.53 -15.06
N TYR A 508 18.06 -24.61 -15.29
CA TYR A 508 17.79 -25.14 -16.63
C TYR A 508 16.42 -24.69 -17.12
N SER A 509 16.36 -24.13 -18.30
CA SER A 509 15.12 -23.75 -18.99
C SER A 509 14.87 -24.64 -20.21
N PHE A 510 13.66 -25.20 -20.31
CA PHE A 510 13.21 -26.02 -21.41
C PHE A 510 11.99 -25.41 -22.08
N SER A 511 11.98 -25.28 -23.37
CA SER A 511 10.89 -24.66 -24.13
C SER A 511 9.62 -25.53 -24.22
N SER A 512 9.70 -26.85 -23.88
CA SER A 512 8.57 -27.77 -23.84
C SER A 512 8.88 -29.02 -23.03
N LEU A 513 7.83 -29.77 -22.65
CA LEU A 513 7.96 -31.09 -22.01
C LEU A 513 8.73 -32.07 -22.91
N ALA A 514 8.48 -32.06 -24.22
CA ALA A 514 9.19 -32.95 -25.17
C ALA A 514 10.71 -32.65 -25.19
N ASN A 515 11.11 -31.38 -25.14
CA ASN A 515 12.51 -31.00 -25.05
C ASN A 515 13.15 -31.38 -23.71
N PHE A 516 12.41 -31.28 -22.61
CA PHE A 516 12.87 -31.75 -21.30
C PHE A 516 13.11 -33.27 -21.29
N LEU A 517 12.14 -34.06 -21.79
CA LEU A 517 12.27 -35.52 -21.89
C LEU A 517 13.45 -35.96 -22.77
N ALA A 518 13.76 -35.19 -23.83
CA ALA A 518 14.91 -35.41 -24.68
C ALA A 518 16.23 -34.85 -24.12
N GLY A 519 16.24 -34.15 -22.96
CA GLY A 519 17.42 -33.51 -22.37
C GLY A 519 17.93 -32.31 -23.14
N ARG A 520 17.11 -31.68 -23.99
CA ARG A 520 17.45 -30.51 -24.83
C ARG A 520 16.96 -29.21 -24.17
N TYR A 521 17.77 -28.63 -23.31
CA TYR A 521 17.45 -27.33 -22.71
C TYR A 521 17.66 -26.18 -23.71
N SER A 522 16.96 -25.07 -23.53
CA SER A 522 17.11 -23.84 -24.30
C SER A 522 18.21 -22.94 -23.73
N SER A 523 18.30 -22.87 -22.41
CA SER A 523 19.35 -22.12 -21.69
C SER A 523 19.68 -22.74 -20.33
N TYR A 524 20.91 -22.53 -19.91
CA TYR A 524 21.38 -22.80 -18.56
C TYR A 524 21.98 -21.51 -17.98
N GLN A 525 21.60 -21.16 -16.75
CA GLN A 525 22.11 -20.00 -16.03
C GLN A 525 22.66 -20.43 -14.69
N GLN A 526 23.81 -19.86 -14.26
CA GLN A 526 24.34 -20.04 -12.91
C GLN A 526 25.05 -18.78 -12.43
N ALA A 527 24.96 -18.52 -11.13
CA ALA A 527 25.60 -17.41 -10.46
C ALA A 527 26.59 -17.86 -9.40
N VAL A 528 27.70 -17.16 -9.25
CA VAL A 528 28.71 -17.37 -8.21
C VAL A 528 29.28 -16.05 -7.74
N GLY A 529 29.70 -15.98 -6.47
CA GLY A 529 30.36 -14.81 -5.86
C GLY A 529 29.66 -14.29 -4.61
N ASN A 530 29.90 -13.05 -4.27
CA ASN A 530 29.30 -12.38 -3.11
C ASN A 530 27.82 -12.10 -3.37
N GLN A 531 26.95 -12.66 -2.53
CA GLN A 531 25.50 -12.60 -2.73
C GLN A 531 24.85 -11.38 -2.09
N SER A 532 25.59 -10.55 -1.35
CA SER A 532 25.04 -9.40 -0.63
C SER A 532 25.72 -8.09 -1.01
N THR A 533 24.99 -7.01 -0.92
CA THR A 533 25.47 -5.65 -1.13
C THR A 533 24.88 -4.70 -0.09
N ARG A 534 25.57 -3.58 0.13
CA ARG A 534 25.14 -2.51 1.04
C ARG A 534 25.04 -1.21 0.31
N GLN A 535 23.99 -0.45 0.60
CA GLN A 535 23.82 0.91 0.10
C GLN A 535 23.21 1.83 1.15
N THR A 536 23.41 3.13 0.97
CA THR A 536 22.75 4.19 1.74
C THR A 536 22.11 5.17 0.76
N SER A 537 20.88 5.60 1.07
CA SER A 537 20.14 6.60 0.30
C SER A 537 19.59 7.65 1.25
N ASP A 538 19.78 8.94 0.89
CA ASP A 538 19.21 10.09 1.57
C ASP A 538 18.16 10.73 0.66
N ASN A 539 16.88 10.74 1.08
CA ASN A 539 15.81 11.45 0.40
C ASN A 539 15.54 12.76 1.13
N LEU A 540 15.73 13.86 0.42
CA LEU A 540 15.48 15.23 0.89
C LEU A 540 14.22 15.74 0.20
N GLY A 541 13.31 16.35 0.93
CA GLY A 541 12.12 16.96 0.35
C GLY A 541 11.77 18.26 1.03
N GLY A 542 11.37 19.28 0.28
CA GLY A 542 10.92 20.56 0.83
C GLY A 542 9.72 21.10 0.06
N PHE A 543 8.86 21.86 0.72
CA PHE A 543 7.71 22.45 0.06
C PHE A 543 7.32 23.82 0.66
N LEU A 544 6.62 24.58 -0.17
CA LEU A 544 5.87 25.77 0.22
C LEU A 544 4.50 25.69 -0.45
N GLN A 545 3.44 25.90 0.31
CA GLN A 545 2.09 25.97 -0.25
C GLN A 545 1.27 27.06 0.42
N ASP A 546 0.33 27.62 -0.31
CA ASP A 546 -0.65 28.57 0.15
C ASP A 546 -2.06 28.08 -0.17
N GLU A 547 -2.91 28.04 0.84
CA GLU A 547 -4.35 27.90 0.67
C GLU A 547 -4.98 29.29 0.81
N TRP A 548 -5.52 29.78 -0.28
CA TRP A 548 -6.16 31.06 -0.37
C TRP A 548 -7.67 30.92 -0.48
N ARG A 549 -8.38 31.53 0.46
CA ARG A 549 -9.84 31.58 0.46
C ARG A 549 -10.31 32.88 -0.19
N ILE A 550 -10.91 32.75 -1.36
CA ILE A 550 -11.42 33.86 -2.18
C ILE A 550 -12.91 34.00 -1.94
N GLY A 551 -13.28 34.99 -1.10
CA GLY A 551 -14.67 35.16 -0.65
C GLY A 551 -15.17 33.96 0.17
N SER A 552 -16.50 33.67 0.07
CA SER A 552 -17.12 32.58 0.86
C SER A 552 -17.25 31.26 0.10
N ARG A 553 -16.90 31.20 -1.20
CA ARG A 553 -17.23 30.06 -2.05
C ARG A 553 -16.06 29.38 -2.70
N LEU A 554 -14.93 30.06 -2.87
CA LEU A 554 -13.78 29.52 -3.61
C LEU A 554 -12.58 29.37 -2.67
N THR A 555 -12.05 28.17 -2.61
CA THR A 555 -10.75 27.87 -2.00
C THR A 555 -9.78 27.47 -3.10
N MET A 556 -8.63 28.13 -3.18
CA MET A 556 -7.53 27.75 -4.06
C MET A 556 -6.34 27.26 -3.24
N ASN A 557 -5.62 26.31 -3.77
CA ASN A 557 -4.35 25.86 -3.22
C ASN A 557 -3.29 25.94 -4.31
N ALA A 558 -2.16 26.58 -4.01
CA ALA A 558 -1.00 26.63 -4.88
C ALA A 558 0.22 26.20 -4.07
N GLY A 559 1.02 25.31 -4.60
CA GLY A 559 2.19 24.79 -3.91
C GLY A 559 3.31 24.44 -4.86
N LEU A 560 4.52 24.51 -4.33
CA LEU A 560 5.74 24.07 -4.98
C LEU A 560 6.47 23.11 -4.06
N ARG A 561 6.89 21.98 -4.59
CA ARG A 561 7.70 20.99 -3.87
C ARG A 561 8.99 20.72 -4.63
N TYR A 562 10.04 20.45 -3.90
CA TYR A 562 11.33 19.99 -4.39
C TYR A 562 11.67 18.67 -3.70
N ASP A 563 12.07 17.66 -4.46
CA ASP A 563 12.54 16.37 -3.96
C ASP A 563 13.92 16.05 -4.55
N GLN A 564 14.81 15.47 -3.76
CA GLN A 564 16.12 15.01 -4.18
C GLN A 564 16.45 13.69 -3.50
N GLN A 565 16.94 12.72 -4.26
CA GLN A 565 17.46 11.45 -3.74
C GLN A 565 18.95 11.34 -4.04
N ARG A 566 19.74 11.08 -2.99
CA ARG A 566 21.20 10.95 -3.10
C ARG A 566 21.62 9.52 -2.83
N PHE A 567 22.49 9.01 -3.66
CA PHE A 567 23.16 7.73 -3.52
C PHE A 567 24.67 7.95 -3.43
N SER A 568 25.42 6.95 -2.89
CA SER A 568 26.87 6.98 -2.93
C SER A 568 27.39 6.47 -4.29
N ASP A 569 28.06 7.31 -5.06
CA ASP A 569 29.05 7.04 -6.14
C ASP A 569 28.64 6.25 -7.40
N LEU A 570 27.35 5.83 -7.59
CA LEU A 570 26.95 5.02 -8.75
C LEU A 570 26.17 5.78 -9.80
N ILE A 571 25.46 6.81 -9.41
CA ILE A 571 24.57 7.60 -10.27
C ILE A 571 24.74 9.08 -9.94
N GLU A 572 24.59 9.89 -10.93
CA GLU A 572 24.50 11.33 -10.74
C GLU A 572 23.26 11.65 -9.90
N THR A 573 23.34 12.68 -9.08
CA THR A 573 22.18 13.11 -8.30
C THR A 573 21.21 13.82 -9.23
N ASP A 574 20.00 13.27 -9.34
CA ASP A 574 18.86 13.91 -9.95
C ASP A 574 18.42 15.09 -9.04
N ASP A 575 18.57 16.33 -9.47
CA ASP A 575 18.46 17.54 -8.66
C ASP A 575 17.48 18.58 -9.20
N ASP A 576 16.68 18.26 -10.22
CA ASP A 576 15.72 19.17 -10.82
C ASP A 576 14.24 18.83 -10.58
N ASN A 577 13.95 17.89 -9.65
CA ASN A 577 12.61 17.43 -9.33
C ASN A 577 11.73 18.51 -8.67
N ILE A 578 11.30 19.48 -9.43
CA ILE A 578 10.41 20.56 -9.02
C ILE A 578 8.97 20.21 -9.36
N SER A 579 8.08 20.15 -8.35
CA SER A 579 6.69 19.71 -8.44
C SER A 579 5.71 20.87 -8.16
N PRO A 580 5.32 21.67 -9.17
CA PRO A 580 4.24 22.64 -9.01
C PRO A 580 2.89 21.93 -8.91
N ARG A 581 2.02 22.40 -7.99
CA ARG A 581 0.71 21.83 -7.75
C ARG A 581 -0.33 22.91 -7.54
N LEU A 582 -1.49 22.78 -8.19
CA LEU A 582 -2.59 23.71 -8.14
C LEU A 582 -3.89 22.94 -7.86
N GLY A 583 -4.77 23.55 -7.08
CA GLY A 583 -6.08 23.01 -6.81
C GLY A 583 -7.10 24.10 -6.52
N ALA A 584 -8.35 23.84 -6.82
CA ALA A 584 -9.46 24.73 -6.53
C ALA A 584 -10.68 23.91 -6.06
N ALA A 585 -11.42 24.44 -5.10
CA ALA A 585 -12.71 23.93 -4.66
C ALA A 585 -13.72 25.09 -4.64
N LEU A 586 -14.80 24.96 -5.43
CA LEU A 586 -15.86 25.94 -5.56
C LEU A 586 -17.16 25.40 -4.98
N ASP A 587 -17.67 26.02 -3.92
CA ASP A 587 -19.07 25.85 -3.52
C ASP A 587 -19.98 26.53 -4.55
N VAL A 588 -20.56 25.73 -5.46
CA VAL A 588 -21.27 26.22 -6.64
C VAL A 588 -22.49 27.08 -6.27
N ARG A 589 -23.19 26.71 -5.20
CA ARG A 589 -24.41 27.39 -4.73
C ARG A 589 -24.18 28.28 -3.52
N GLY A 590 -23.08 28.09 -2.79
CA GLY A 590 -22.79 28.78 -1.53
C GLY A 590 -23.57 28.25 -0.34
N ASP A 591 -24.14 27.06 -0.45
CA ASP A 591 -24.92 26.38 0.59
C ASP A 591 -24.22 25.15 1.19
N GLY A 592 -22.96 24.90 0.78
CA GLY A 592 -22.15 23.75 1.22
C GLY A 592 -22.61 22.39 0.67
N ARG A 593 -23.59 22.35 -0.24
CA ARG A 593 -24.21 21.13 -0.76
C ARG A 593 -23.78 20.71 -2.16
N SER A 594 -23.09 21.61 -2.87
CA SER A 594 -22.59 21.33 -4.21
C SER A 594 -21.20 21.88 -4.42
N VAL A 595 -20.21 21.03 -4.66
CA VAL A 595 -18.81 21.43 -4.78
C VAL A 595 -18.24 20.93 -6.10
N LEU A 596 -17.59 21.84 -6.83
CA LEU A 596 -16.76 21.53 -7.99
C LEU A 596 -15.29 21.65 -7.57
N ARG A 597 -14.50 20.58 -7.77
CA ARG A 597 -13.06 20.56 -7.55
C ARG A 597 -12.33 20.39 -8.87
N ALA A 598 -11.22 21.07 -9.00
CA ALA A 598 -10.27 20.86 -10.09
C ALA A 598 -8.84 20.92 -9.53
N SER A 599 -7.96 20.08 -10.05
CA SER A 599 -6.56 20.06 -9.66
C SER A 599 -5.68 19.69 -10.83
N ALA A 600 -4.44 20.22 -10.81
CA ALA A 600 -3.36 19.84 -11.71
C ALA A 600 -2.03 19.90 -10.97
N GLY A 601 -1.10 19.01 -11.29
CA GLY A 601 0.21 19.02 -10.67
C GLY A 601 1.20 18.02 -11.26
N LEU A 602 2.46 18.27 -10.97
CA LEU A 602 3.60 17.39 -11.26
C LEU A 602 4.02 16.67 -9.97
N TYR A 603 4.37 15.41 -10.09
CA TYR A 603 4.68 14.55 -8.95
C TYR A 603 5.87 13.66 -9.29
N HIS A 604 6.79 13.47 -8.33
CA HIS A 604 7.96 12.59 -8.51
C HIS A 604 7.94 11.45 -7.48
N ALA A 605 8.39 10.27 -7.90
CA ALA A 605 8.61 9.10 -7.06
C ALA A 605 10.11 8.77 -7.00
N PRO A 606 10.61 8.27 -5.85
CA PRO A 606 12.03 7.95 -5.71
C PRO A 606 12.45 6.79 -6.62
N ILE A 607 13.75 6.75 -6.94
CA ILE A 607 14.38 5.62 -7.62
C ILE A 607 14.37 4.42 -6.66
N PRO A 608 13.93 3.21 -7.12
CA PRO A 608 13.87 2.02 -6.29
C PRO A 608 15.24 1.60 -5.74
N LEU A 609 15.35 1.41 -4.43
CA LEU A 609 16.61 1.01 -3.80
C LEU A 609 17.12 -0.35 -4.30
N ARG A 610 16.22 -1.24 -4.68
CA ARG A 610 16.56 -2.54 -5.23
C ARG A 610 17.19 -2.46 -6.62
N ALA A 611 16.84 -1.47 -7.46
CA ALA A 611 17.49 -1.26 -8.75
C ALA A 611 18.97 -0.94 -8.55
N VAL A 612 19.27 -0.04 -7.61
CA VAL A 612 20.64 0.33 -7.25
C VAL A 612 21.39 -0.86 -6.63
N ALA A 613 20.74 -1.61 -5.71
CA ALA A 613 21.34 -2.80 -5.11
C ALA A 613 21.69 -3.87 -6.17
N ASN A 614 20.83 -4.10 -7.15
CA ASN A 614 21.09 -5.05 -8.23
C ASN A 614 22.30 -4.62 -9.10
N ALA A 615 22.44 -3.32 -9.39
CA ALA A 615 23.59 -2.81 -10.14
C ALA A 615 24.89 -2.92 -9.35
N LEU A 616 24.85 -2.65 -8.04
CA LEU A 616 25.98 -2.83 -7.13
C LEU A 616 26.43 -4.28 -7.00
N GLN A 617 25.48 -5.21 -6.95
CA GLN A 617 25.73 -6.62 -6.74
C GLN A 617 26.22 -7.30 -8.02
N ARG A 618 25.55 -7.06 -9.16
CA ARG A 618 25.75 -7.79 -10.43
C ARG A 618 26.76 -7.10 -11.33
N ASP A 619 27.93 -6.79 -10.78
CA ASP A 619 29.01 -6.06 -11.42
C ASP A 619 29.82 -6.93 -12.42
N GLY A 620 29.59 -8.24 -12.45
CA GLY A 620 30.31 -9.19 -13.28
C GLY A 620 31.73 -9.52 -12.79
N VAL A 621 32.14 -9.02 -11.65
CA VAL A 621 33.46 -9.24 -11.03
C VAL A 621 33.31 -9.92 -9.69
N THR A 622 32.68 -9.25 -8.71
CA THR A 622 32.46 -9.80 -7.36
C THR A 622 31.30 -10.80 -7.32
N TYR A 623 30.31 -10.62 -8.20
CA TYR A 623 29.19 -11.52 -8.44
C TYR A 623 29.01 -11.74 -9.93
N ARG A 624 29.20 -12.97 -10.38
CA ARG A 624 29.16 -13.36 -11.80
C ARG A 624 27.95 -14.20 -12.10
N VAL A 625 27.15 -13.77 -13.06
CA VAL A 625 26.02 -14.52 -13.61
C VAL A 625 26.36 -14.92 -15.04
N ILE A 626 26.41 -16.22 -15.31
CA ILE A 626 26.63 -16.74 -16.65
C ILE A 626 25.35 -17.37 -17.21
N GLN A 627 25.15 -17.24 -18.50
CA GLN A 627 24.08 -17.88 -19.24
C GLN A 627 24.66 -18.52 -20.51
N VAL A 628 24.34 -19.79 -20.72
CA VAL A 628 24.86 -20.54 -21.90
C VAL A 628 23.73 -21.33 -22.56
N GLY A 629 23.78 -21.43 -23.88
CA GLY A 629 22.99 -22.38 -24.66
C GLY A 629 23.59 -23.78 -24.67
N PRO A 630 22.86 -24.82 -25.09
CA PRO A 630 23.30 -26.21 -25.07
C PRO A 630 24.50 -26.50 -26.02
N THR A 631 24.71 -25.66 -27.04
CA THR A 631 25.80 -25.77 -28.03
C THR A 631 27.07 -25.00 -27.64
N ALA A 632 27.03 -24.22 -26.55
CA ALA A 632 28.18 -23.45 -26.11
C ALA A 632 29.32 -24.40 -25.62
N GLN A 633 30.58 -24.01 -25.89
CA GLN A 633 31.71 -24.81 -25.46
C GLN A 633 31.78 -24.88 -23.92
N GLY A 634 31.76 -26.11 -23.39
CA GLY A 634 31.77 -26.34 -21.94
C GLY A 634 30.40 -26.21 -21.27
N ALA A 635 29.30 -26.11 -22.04
CA ALA A 635 27.95 -26.14 -21.50
C ALA A 635 27.70 -27.43 -20.71
N PRO A 636 27.06 -27.36 -19.49
CA PRO A 636 26.86 -28.55 -18.69
C PRO A 636 25.82 -29.48 -19.30
N ALA A 637 26.00 -30.76 -19.13
CA ALA A 637 24.96 -31.74 -19.46
C ALA A 637 23.89 -31.76 -18.37
N PHE A 638 22.61 -31.74 -18.72
CA PHE A 638 21.54 -31.83 -17.74
C PHE A 638 21.55 -33.18 -17.00
N PRO A 639 21.54 -33.21 -15.66
CA PRO A 639 21.32 -32.12 -14.69
C PRO A 639 22.59 -31.57 -14.01
N ASP A 640 23.76 -31.68 -14.58
CA ASP A 640 25.01 -31.24 -13.98
C ASP A 640 25.04 -29.71 -13.81
N VAL A 641 25.82 -29.23 -12.84
CA VAL A 641 26.03 -27.79 -12.59
C VAL A 641 27.54 -27.47 -12.65
N PHE A 642 27.89 -26.23 -12.92
CA PHE A 642 29.27 -25.84 -12.87
C PHE A 642 29.81 -25.89 -11.45
N THR A 643 30.85 -26.68 -11.22
CA THR A 643 31.65 -26.63 -9.98
C THR A 643 32.69 -25.52 -10.04
N THR A 644 33.13 -25.14 -11.25
CA THR A 644 34.02 -24.01 -11.53
C THR A 644 33.55 -23.33 -12.81
N LEU A 645 33.41 -22.00 -12.79
CA LEU A 645 32.94 -21.28 -13.97
C LEU A 645 33.97 -21.40 -15.12
N PRO A 646 33.51 -21.66 -16.36
CA PRO A 646 34.37 -21.65 -17.54
C PRO A 646 35.00 -20.27 -17.74
N THR A 647 36.29 -20.21 -18.00
CA THR A 647 37.04 -18.94 -18.16
C THR A 647 36.70 -18.19 -19.46
N LYS A 648 36.11 -18.87 -20.46
CA LYS A 648 35.77 -18.27 -21.76
C LYS A 648 34.30 -17.87 -21.90
N VAL A 649 33.48 -18.08 -20.87
CA VAL A 649 32.06 -17.69 -20.90
C VAL A 649 31.92 -16.26 -20.41
N LEU A 650 31.21 -15.45 -21.21
CA LEU A 650 30.91 -14.06 -20.85
C LEU A 650 29.93 -14.00 -19.69
N THR A 651 30.05 -13.01 -18.85
CA THR A 651 29.23 -12.76 -17.67
C THR A 651 28.15 -11.75 -18.01
N ASN A 652 26.90 -12.02 -17.59
CA ASN A 652 25.84 -11.02 -17.57
C ASN A 652 26.10 -10.03 -16.44
N ILE A 653 25.87 -8.75 -16.72
CA ILE A 653 25.95 -7.67 -15.74
C ILE A 653 24.61 -6.93 -15.63
N THR A 654 24.44 -6.23 -14.53
CA THR A 654 23.36 -5.27 -14.33
C THR A 654 23.99 -3.92 -14.03
N THR A 655 23.58 -2.89 -14.75
CA THR A 655 24.05 -1.52 -14.54
C THR A 655 22.86 -0.60 -14.33
N ILE A 656 23.13 0.60 -13.88
CA ILE A 656 22.18 1.69 -13.82
C ILE A 656 22.70 2.81 -14.71
N ASP A 657 21.80 3.48 -15.41
CA ASP A 657 22.15 4.65 -16.20
C ASP A 657 22.68 5.74 -15.23
N PRO A 658 23.88 6.28 -15.41
CA PRO A 658 24.36 7.36 -14.56
C PRO A 658 23.44 8.59 -14.54
N GLU A 659 22.75 8.87 -15.64
CA GLU A 659 21.80 9.96 -15.82
C GLU A 659 20.35 9.52 -15.54
N ILE A 660 20.13 8.50 -14.70
CA ILE A 660 18.78 8.01 -14.38
C ILE A 660 17.99 9.06 -13.60
N GLU A 661 16.77 9.33 -14.05
CA GLU A 661 15.86 10.31 -13.47
C GLU A 661 14.79 9.65 -12.59
N SER A 662 14.24 10.41 -11.66
CA SER A 662 13.10 10.03 -10.82
C SER A 662 11.84 9.92 -11.67
N SER A 663 11.11 8.81 -11.56
CA SER A 663 9.84 8.66 -12.29
C SER A 663 8.87 9.79 -11.91
N SER A 664 8.31 10.43 -12.92
CA SER A 664 7.41 11.57 -12.75
C SER A 664 5.98 11.29 -13.24
N SER A 665 5.01 12.12 -12.85
CA SER A 665 3.68 12.13 -13.43
C SER A 665 3.03 13.51 -13.43
N THR A 666 2.43 13.86 -14.56
CA THR A 666 1.47 14.97 -14.65
C THR A 666 0.07 14.43 -14.36
N GLN A 667 -0.62 15.01 -13.38
CA GLN A 667 -1.98 14.62 -13.00
C GLN A 667 -2.95 15.78 -13.16
N VAL A 668 -4.13 15.49 -13.71
CA VAL A 668 -5.26 16.45 -13.80
C VAL A 668 -6.51 15.74 -13.34
N ALA A 669 -7.29 16.39 -12.47
CA ALA A 669 -8.56 15.85 -12.01
C ALA A 669 -9.63 16.92 -11.91
N VAL A 670 -10.87 16.54 -12.24
CA VAL A 670 -12.07 17.34 -12.03
C VAL A 670 -13.13 16.47 -11.36
N GLN A 671 -13.72 16.97 -10.27
CA GLN A 671 -14.78 16.27 -9.53
C GLN A 671 -15.92 17.22 -9.21
N TYR A 672 -17.15 16.78 -9.43
CA TYR A 672 -18.35 17.42 -8.94
C TYR A 672 -19.02 16.54 -7.89
N GLU A 673 -19.36 17.14 -6.75
CA GLU A 673 -20.11 16.49 -5.67
C GLU A 673 -21.42 17.22 -5.40
N GLN A 674 -22.49 16.46 -5.18
CA GLN A 674 -23.80 16.98 -4.84
C GLN A 674 -24.39 16.22 -3.65
N GLN A 675 -24.81 16.94 -2.62
CA GLN A 675 -25.55 16.39 -1.48
C GLN A 675 -27.04 16.32 -1.78
N PHE A 676 -27.65 15.19 -1.41
CA PHE A 676 -29.08 14.92 -1.49
C PHE A 676 -29.61 14.61 -0.08
N GLY A 677 -30.44 15.48 0.49
CA GLY A 677 -30.88 15.32 1.89
C GLY A 677 -29.74 15.48 2.90
N GLY A 678 -29.91 14.98 4.12
CA GLY A 678 -28.97 15.21 5.23
C GLY A 678 -27.66 14.42 5.16
N SER A 679 -27.66 13.20 4.63
CA SER A 679 -26.53 12.28 4.80
C SER A 679 -26.08 11.55 3.51
N THR A 680 -26.69 11.82 2.36
CA THR A 680 -26.40 11.17 1.08
C THR A 680 -25.78 12.16 0.11
N PHE A 681 -24.72 11.75 -0.60
CA PHE A 681 -24.10 12.54 -1.66
C PHE A 681 -23.68 11.66 -2.83
N ALA A 682 -23.72 12.23 -4.03
CA ALA A 682 -23.18 11.62 -5.23
C ALA A 682 -22.01 12.45 -5.75
N SER A 683 -21.09 11.79 -6.43
CA SER A 683 -19.98 12.44 -7.11
C SER A 683 -19.73 11.82 -8.48
N ILE A 684 -19.27 12.67 -9.40
CA ILE A 684 -18.67 12.29 -10.67
C ILE A 684 -17.27 12.88 -10.73
N ALA A 685 -16.28 12.08 -11.08
CA ALA A 685 -14.89 12.54 -11.23
C ALA A 685 -14.31 12.03 -12.55
N TYR A 686 -13.50 12.86 -13.18
CA TYR A 686 -12.59 12.49 -14.27
C TYR A 686 -11.17 12.73 -13.82
N GLU A 687 -10.29 11.77 -14.10
CA GLU A 687 -8.87 11.80 -13.75
C GLU A 687 -8.05 11.42 -14.98
N HIS A 688 -7.04 12.23 -15.27
CA HIS A 688 -6.00 11.98 -16.26
C HIS A 688 -4.63 11.94 -15.58
N LEU A 689 -3.82 10.93 -15.92
CA LEU A 689 -2.45 10.82 -15.46
C LEU A 689 -1.56 10.46 -16.64
N ARG A 690 -0.50 11.23 -16.84
CA ARG A 690 0.62 10.94 -17.75
C ARG A 690 1.86 10.69 -16.91
N GLY A 691 2.35 9.44 -16.88
CA GLY A 691 3.63 9.08 -16.26
C GLY A 691 4.76 9.13 -17.29
N GLU A 692 5.90 9.66 -16.87
CA GLU A 692 7.13 9.82 -17.66
C GLU A 692 8.32 9.36 -16.83
N ASP A 693 9.46 9.10 -17.49
CA ASP A 693 10.70 8.66 -16.86
C ASP A 693 10.54 7.40 -16.00
N ILE A 694 9.59 6.53 -16.38
CA ILE A 694 9.32 5.32 -15.62
C ILE A 694 10.50 4.35 -15.78
N ILE A 695 11.11 3.98 -14.64
CA ILE A 695 12.28 3.13 -14.62
C ILE A 695 11.92 1.73 -15.10
N MET A 696 12.67 1.24 -16.07
CA MET A 696 12.61 -0.13 -16.58
C MET A 696 14.02 -0.63 -16.93
N SER A 697 14.14 -1.94 -17.16
CA SER A 697 15.40 -2.56 -17.58
C SER A 697 15.46 -2.71 -19.09
N ARG A 698 16.64 -2.48 -19.67
CA ARG A 698 16.91 -2.73 -21.09
C ARG A 698 18.26 -3.40 -21.26
N ASN A 699 18.35 -4.45 -22.09
CA ASN A 699 19.65 -5.00 -22.48
C ASN A 699 20.32 -4.05 -23.48
N VAL A 700 21.36 -3.33 -23.02
CA VAL A 700 22.13 -2.40 -23.86
C VAL A 700 23.30 -3.07 -24.57
N ASN A 701 23.49 -4.38 -24.36
CA ASN A 701 24.60 -5.15 -24.94
C ASN A 701 24.09 -6.35 -25.80
N VAL A 702 23.03 -6.11 -26.58
CA VAL A 702 22.44 -7.12 -27.47
C VAL A 702 23.44 -7.47 -28.58
N PRO A 703 23.63 -8.77 -28.95
CA PRO A 703 24.45 -9.16 -30.09
C PRO A 703 23.82 -8.66 -31.39
N THR A 704 24.64 -8.19 -32.32
CA THR A 704 24.16 -7.72 -33.65
C THR A 704 23.91 -8.85 -34.66
N THR A 705 24.21 -10.08 -34.30
CA THR A 705 23.91 -11.29 -35.10
C THR A 705 23.19 -12.32 -34.27
N THR A 706 22.23 -12.97 -34.92
CA THR A 706 21.49 -14.14 -34.39
C THR A 706 22.09 -15.46 -34.84
N ASP A 707 23.29 -15.47 -35.47
CA ASP A 707 23.95 -16.69 -35.94
C ASP A 707 24.30 -17.60 -34.72
N PRO A 708 23.66 -18.78 -34.60
CA PRO A 708 23.90 -19.66 -33.46
C PRO A 708 25.32 -20.27 -33.46
N THR A 709 26.05 -20.20 -34.57
CA THR A 709 27.43 -20.69 -34.68
C THR A 709 28.45 -19.70 -34.14
N VAL A 710 28.08 -18.42 -34.02
CA VAL A 710 28.94 -17.34 -33.52
C VAL A 710 28.16 -16.52 -32.47
N PRO A 711 27.83 -17.10 -31.32
CA PRO A 711 27.12 -16.40 -30.28
C PRO A 711 27.94 -15.23 -29.78
N ASN A 712 27.26 -14.16 -29.37
CA ASN A 712 27.86 -12.91 -28.88
C ASN A 712 28.63 -12.04 -29.92
N LEU A 713 28.49 -12.31 -31.20
CA LEU A 713 29.12 -11.49 -32.21
C LEU A 713 28.48 -10.10 -32.31
N GLY A 714 29.33 -9.08 -32.33
CA GLY A 714 28.94 -7.70 -32.56
C GLY A 714 28.27 -7.05 -31.35
N ARG A 715 28.47 -7.58 -30.12
CA ARG A 715 28.08 -6.89 -28.92
C ARG A 715 28.80 -5.55 -28.75
N PRO A 716 28.11 -4.45 -28.37
CA PRO A 716 28.73 -3.16 -28.12
C PRO A 716 29.90 -3.24 -27.12
N ASP A 717 29.75 -3.98 -26.02
CA ASP A 717 30.87 -4.32 -25.14
C ASP A 717 31.18 -5.83 -25.20
N PRO A 718 32.26 -6.23 -25.84
CA PRO A 718 32.62 -7.64 -26.01
C PRO A 718 33.14 -8.30 -24.73
N ARG A 719 33.38 -7.55 -23.65
CA ARG A 719 33.83 -8.09 -22.34
C ARG A 719 32.73 -8.81 -21.59
N PHE A 720 31.47 -8.48 -21.87
CA PHE A 720 30.29 -8.99 -21.16
C PHE A 720 29.30 -9.66 -22.11
N ALA A 721 28.44 -10.50 -21.55
CA ALA A 721 27.26 -10.99 -22.24
C ALA A 721 26.16 -9.92 -22.25
N ASN A 722 25.03 -10.15 -21.58
CA ASN A 722 24.00 -9.13 -21.48
C ASN A 722 24.38 -8.06 -20.45
N ASN A 723 23.99 -6.82 -20.72
CA ASN A 723 23.97 -5.74 -19.76
C ASN A 723 22.53 -5.25 -19.57
N SER A 724 21.88 -5.71 -18.50
CA SER A 724 20.56 -5.24 -18.11
C SER A 724 20.70 -3.88 -17.40
N GLN A 725 20.59 -2.79 -18.17
CA GLN A 725 20.72 -1.44 -17.63
C GLN A 725 19.35 -0.90 -17.22
N TYR A 726 19.24 -0.40 -15.99
CA TYR A 726 18.07 0.36 -15.54
C TYR A 726 18.13 1.77 -16.09
N GLN A 727 17.04 2.20 -16.74
CA GLN A 727 16.92 3.50 -17.42
C GLN A 727 15.52 4.10 -17.17
N SER A 728 15.43 5.42 -17.15
CA SER A 728 14.16 6.17 -17.05
C SER A 728 13.57 6.43 -18.45
N ILE A 729 13.10 5.37 -19.12
CA ILE A 729 12.64 5.39 -20.52
C ILE A 729 11.21 4.90 -20.73
N GLY A 730 10.51 4.60 -19.66
CA GLY A 730 9.13 4.12 -19.70
C GLY A 730 8.10 5.23 -19.59
N ASP A 731 6.93 4.97 -20.15
CA ASP A 731 5.79 5.89 -20.18
C ASP A 731 4.52 5.22 -19.70
N SER A 732 3.56 5.99 -19.15
CA SER A 732 2.21 5.51 -18.83
C SER A 732 1.13 6.57 -19.11
N TRP A 733 -0.09 6.10 -19.39
CA TRP A 733 -1.27 6.93 -19.64
C TRP A 733 -2.47 6.33 -18.91
N TYR A 734 -3.17 7.13 -18.15
CA TYR A 734 -4.42 6.74 -17.51
C TYR A 734 -5.51 7.78 -17.75
N ASP A 735 -6.69 7.29 -18.10
CA ASP A 735 -7.91 8.06 -18.15
C ASP A 735 -9.00 7.29 -17.40
N GLY A 736 -9.63 7.93 -16.42
CA GLY A 736 -10.64 7.30 -15.60
C GLY A 736 -11.83 8.21 -15.30
N MET A 737 -13.04 7.68 -15.45
CA MET A 737 -14.28 8.30 -15.00
C MET A 737 -14.87 7.49 -13.85
N THR A 738 -15.20 8.15 -12.77
CA THR A 738 -15.76 7.54 -11.57
C THR A 738 -17.12 8.13 -11.25
N LEU A 739 -18.10 7.27 -10.94
CA LEU A 739 -19.38 7.61 -10.35
C LEU A 739 -19.42 7.04 -8.93
N ALA A 740 -19.78 7.84 -7.93
CA ALA A 740 -19.95 7.36 -6.57
C ALA A 740 -21.24 7.89 -5.94
N LEU A 741 -21.88 7.04 -5.13
CA LEU A 741 -23.03 7.38 -4.31
C LEU A 741 -22.80 6.87 -2.90
N ASN A 742 -22.80 7.77 -1.92
CA ASN A 742 -22.47 7.46 -0.54
C ASN A 742 -23.54 7.95 0.42
N ARG A 743 -23.81 7.16 1.47
CA ARG A 743 -24.60 7.53 2.63
C ARG A 743 -23.81 7.27 3.90
N ARG A 744 -23.38 8.34 4.57
CA ARG A 744 -22.51 8.23 5.75
C ARG A 744 -23.26 7.96 7.06
N GLN A 745 -24.50 8.40 7.19
CA GLN A 745 -25.36 8.19 8.35
C GLN A 745 -26.78 7.88 7.93
N GLY A 746 -27.45 6.99 8.70
CA GLY A 746 -28.86 6.68 8.48
C GLY A 746 -29.38 5.76 9.58
N SER A 747 -30.67 5.92 9.94
CA SER A 747 -31.32 5.10 10.96
C SER A 747 -31.34 3.59 10.63
N TRP A 748 -31.25 3.26 9.34
CA TRP A 748 -31.26 1.88 8.87
C TRP A 748 -29.90 1.38 8.38
N GLY A 749 -28.88 2.27 8.25
CA GLY A 749 -27.54 1.86 7.83
C GLY A 749 -26.79 2.87 6.98
N THR A 750 -25.65 2.44 6.50
CA THR A 750 -24.71 3.18 5.63
C THR A 750 -24.50 2.42 4.33
N PHE A 751 -24.16 3.12 3.25
CA PHE A 751 -23.69 2.48 2.03
C PHE A 751 -22.69 3.36 1.28
N ARG A 752 -21.82 2.71 0.52
CA ARG A 752 -20.88 3.29 -0.45
C ARG A 752 -20.99 2.48 -1.74
N LEU A 753 -21.37 3.11 -2.81
CA LEU A 753 -21.37 2.58 -4.18
C LEU A 753 -20.34 3.34 -4.99
N SER A 754 -19.48 2.65 -5.72
CA SER A 754 -18.49 3.26 -6.60
C SER A 754 -18.38 2.45 -7.89
N TYR A 755 -18.42 3.15 -9.03
CA TYR A 755 -18.16 2.56 -10.34
C TYR A 755 -17.08 3.37 -11.04
N THR A 756 -16.03 2.70 -11.49
CA THR A 756 -14.94 3.28 -12.28
C THR A 756 -14.92 2.65 -13.67
N TRP A 757 -14.89 3.50 -14.67
CA TRP A 757 -14.59 3.14 -16.06
C TRP A 757 -13.28 3.80 -16.44
N SER A 758 -12.26 2.99 -16.77
CA SER A 758 -10.91 3.51 -16.97
C SER A 758 -10.17 2.82 -18.11
N LYS A 759 -9.09 3.45 -18.54
CA LYS A 759 -8.13 2.94 -19.52
C LYS A 759 -6.71 3.26 -19.05
N GLY A 760 -5.92 2.22 -18.84
CA GLY A 760 -4.49 2.32 -18.55
C GLY A 760 -3.65 1.73 -19.69
N LEU A 761 -2.68 2.50 -20.15
CA LEU A 761 -1.65 2.05 -21.09
C LEU A 761 -0.28 2.33 -20.49
N ASP A 762 0.72 1.52 -20.80
CA ASP A 762 2.11 1.81 -20.50
C ASP A 762 3.07 1.15 -21.50
N THR A 763 4.35 1.48 -21.41
CA THR A 763 5.44 0.83 -22.15
C THR A 763 6.29 -0.08 -21.26
N SER A 764 6.00 -0.11 -19.97
CA SER A 764 6.76 -0.86 -18.95
C SER A 764 5.83 -1.75 -18.14
N GLY A 765 6.26 -2.83 -17.57
CA GLY A 765 5.43 -3.64 -16.65
C GLY A 765 5.35 -3.07 -15.23
N ASN A 766 4.74 -3.80 -14.31
CA ASN A 766 4.64 -3.45 -12.90
C ASN A 766 5.99 -3.36 -12.18
N PHE A 767 7.04 -3.97 -12.74
CA PHE A 767 8.34 -4.08 -12.11
C PHE A 767 9.40 -3.28 -12.87
N PHE A 768 10.29 -2.61 -12.16
CA PHE A 768 11.40 -1.85 -12.75
C PHE A 768 12.40 -2.76 -13.51
N PHE A 769 12.41 -4.05 -13.26
CA PHE A 769 13.21 -5.03 -14.00
C PHE A 769 12.53 -5.59 -15.27
N SER A 770 11.32 -5.15 -15.60
CA SER A 770 10.63 -5.52 -16.84
C SER A 770 11.45 -5.05 -18.04
N GLN A 771 11.58 -5.94 -19.05
CA GLN A 771 12.35 -5.67 -20.28
C GLN A 771 11.42 -5.63 -21.49
N PRO A 772 11.68 -4.76 -22.47
CA PRO A 772 10.97 -4.77 -23.75
C PRO A 772 11.25 -6.07 -24.51
N GLN A 773 10.34 -6.47 -25.41
CA GLN A 773 10.57 -7.60 -26.30
C GLN A 773 11.74 -7.33 -27.27
N ASP A 774 11.84 -6.09 -27.76
CA ASP A 774 12.96 -5.62 -28.56
C ASP A 774 13.69 -4.50 -27.81
N ALA A 775 14.94 -4.75 -27.44
CA ALA A 775 15.77 -3.78 -26.74
C ALA A 775 16.01 -2.48 -27.54
N HIS A 776 15.79 -2.47 -28.84
CA HIS A 776 15.97 -1.31 -29.73
C HIS A 776 14.67 -0.53 -29.99
N ASP A 777 13.49 -1.09 -29.62
CA ASP A 777 12.20 -0.44 -29.83
C ASP A 777 11.29 -0.51 -28.59
N VAL A 778 11.58 0.32 -27.61
CA VAL A 778 10.75 0.45 -26.40
C VAL A 778 9.34 0.98 -26.70
N ALA A 779 9.21 1.80 -27.75
CA ALA A 779 7.93 2.38 -28.13
C ALA A 779 6.91 1.32 -28.60
N ALA A 780 7.39 0.21 -29.20
CA ALA A 780 6.56 -0.94 -29.57
C ALA A 780 5.92 -1.67 -28.36
N GLU A 781 6.43 -1.42 -27.14
CA GLU A 781 5.83 -1.97 -25.90
C GLU A 781 4.55 -1.23 -25.48
N ARG A 782 4.14 -0.15 -26.13
CA ARG A 782 2.92 0.56 -25.78
C ARG A 782 1.69 -0.36 -25.91
N GLY A 783 1.20 -0.81 -24.78
CA GLY A 783 0.07 -1.72 -24.67
C GLY A 783 -0.79 -1.43 -23.44
N ARG A 784 -1.77 -2.31 -23.15
CA ARG A 784 -2.53 -2.23 -21.89
C ARG A 784 -1.55 -2.35 -20.71
N SER A 785 -1.75 -1.49 -19.68
CA SER A 785 -1.02 -1.65 -18.42
C SER A 785 -1.35 -3.01 -17.79
N ASP A 786 -0.39 -3.59 -17.09
CA ASP A 786 -0.63 -4.84 -16.32
C ASP A 786 -1.81 -4.70 -15.35
N ASN A 787 -2.09 -3.47 -14.88
CA ASN A 787 -3.16 -3.14 -13.94
C ASN A 787 -4.44 -2.61 -14.61
N ASP A 788 -4.55 -2.65 -15.95
CA ASP A 788 -5.71 -2.12 -16.67
C ASP A 788 -6.96 -2.97 -16.42
N GLN A 789 -7.88 -2.45 -15.61
CA GLN A 789 -9.22 -3.00 -15.40
C GLN A 789 -10.25 -2.00 -15.90
N ARG A 790 -10.92 -2.32 -17.03
CA ARG A 790 -11.87 -1.42 -17.70
C ARG A 790 -13.06 -1.02 -16.82
N HIS A 791 -13.59 -1.96 -16.10
CA HIS A 791 -14.78 -1.80 -15.30
C HIS A 791 -14.52 -2.28 -13.88
N ARG A 792 -14.81 -1.43 -12.92
CA ARG A 792 -14.73 -1.75 -11.51
C ARG A 792 -15.97 -1.23 -10.79
N LEU A 793 -16.70 -2.11 -10.11
CA LEU A 793 -17.87 -1.80 -9.30
C LEU A 793 -17.66 -2.29 -7.89
N THR A 794 -17.81 -1.42 -6.90
CA THR A 794 -17.82 -1.78 -5.48
C THR A 794 -19.08 -1.26 -4.80
N LEU A 795 -19.65 -2.08 -3.94
CA LEU A 795 -20.77 -1.69 -3.08
C LEU A 795 -20.49 -2.22 -1.69
N SER A 796 -20.44 -1.35 -0.69
CA SER A 796 -20.20 -1.74 0.71
C SER A 796 -21.10 -0.97 1.65
N GLY A 797 -21.33 -1.50 2.85
CA GLY A 797 -22.10 -0.80 3.86
C GLY A 797 -22.60 -1.70 4.99
N THR A 798 -23.44 -1.12 5.82
CA THR A 798 -24.03 -1.78 6.97
C THR A 798 -25.53 -1.52 7.02
N LEU A 799 -26.30 -2.55 7.34
CA LEU A 799 -27.74 -2.49 7.63
C LEU A 799 -27.93 -2.82 9.11
N THR A 800 -28.59 -1.96 9.84
CA THR A 800 -28.82 -2.14 11.28
C THR A 800 -30.32 -2.31 11.53
N ALA A 801 -30.70 -3.36 12.23
CA ALA A 801 -32.10 -3.54 12.62
C ALA A 801 -32.53 -2.40 13.55
N SER A 802 -33.58 -1.68 13.15
CA SER A 802 -34.10 -0.52 13.86
C SER A 802 -34.47 -0.89 15.32
N ARG A 803 -34.15 -0.02 16.27
CA ARG A 803 -34.65 -0.09 17.65
C ARG A 803 -36.14 0.31 17.69
N ALA A 804 -37.03 -0.47 17.08
CA ALA A 804 -38.44 -0.23 17.22
C ALA A 804 -38.87 -0.57 18.67
N GLY A 805 -39.27 0.40 19.44
CA GLY A 805 -39.73 0.22 20.85
C GLY A 805 -40.87 -0.78 20.97
N GLY A 806 -40.77 -1.65 21.94
CA GLY A 806 -41.83 -2.63 22.32
C GLY A 806 -41.26 -3.89 22.98
N ASP A 807 -41.97 -4.43 23.98
CA ASP A 807 -41.49 -5.50 24.87
C ASP A 807 -41.73 -6.94 24.36
N SER A 808 -42.14 -7.15 23.11
CA SER A 808 -42.37 -8.49 22.62
C SER A 808 -41.06 -9.29 22.44
N LEU A 809 -41.06 -10.59 22.75
CA LEU A 809 -39.92 -11.49 22.62
C LEU A 809 -39.34 -11.48 21.20
N VAL A 810 -40.20 -11.40 20.16
CA VAL A 810 -39.80 -11.34 18.75
C VAL A 810 -38.97 -10.07 18.46
N ARG A 811 -39.36 -8.93 19.05
CA ARG A 811 -38.65 -7.65 18.92
C ARG A 811 -37.32 -7.67 19.65
N ARG A 812 -37.24 -8.25 20.85
CA ARG A 812 -35.99 -8.45 21.60
C ARG A 812 -35.03 -9.36 20.85
N LEU A 813 -35.52 -10.38 20.17
CA LEU A 813 -34.70 -11.27 19.31
C LEU A 813 -34.24 -10.57 18.01
N ALA A 814 -35.05 -9.67 17.46
CA ALA A 814 -34.70 -8.93 16.25
C ALA A 814 -33.76 -7.73 16.48
N GLN A 815 -33.63 -7.24 17.73
CA GLN A 815 -32.79 -6.10 18.07
C GLN A 815 -31.30 -6.47 18.13
N GLY A 816 -30.44 -5.51 17.81
CA GLY A 816 -28.98 -5.64 17.94
C GLY A 816 -28.30 -6.42 16.82
N TRP A 817 -29.04 -6.87 15.80
CA TRP A 817 -28.45 -7.45 14.60
C TRP A 817 -27.95 -6.37 13.64
N GLN A 818 -26.79 -6.63 13.07
CA GLN A 818 -26.20 -5.84 12.01
C GLN A 818 -25.76 -6.77 10.88
N LEU A 819 -26.10 -6.41 9.65
CA LEU A 819 -25.59 -7.04 8.44
C LEU A 819 -24.64 -6.05 7.74
N SER A 820 -23.38 -6.40 7.65
CA SER A 820 -22.40 -5.68 6.86
C SER A 820 -22.12 -6.44 5.58
N TYR A 821 -21.85 -5.72 4.49
CA TYR A 821 -21.66 -6.32 3.18
C TYR A 821 -20.59 -5.59 2.35
N VAL A 822 -19.86 -6.35 1.57
CA VAL A 822 -18.93 -5.86 0.53
C VAL A 822 -19.18 -6.67 -0.74
N PHE A 823 -19.60 -6.00 -1.80
CA PHE A 823 -19.66 -6.57 -3.14
C PHE A 823 -18.59 -5.92 -4.00
N ALA A 824 -17.84 -6.72 -4.74
CA ALA A 824 -16.84 -6.28 -5.70
C ALA A 824 -17.00 -7.01 -7.03
N TYR A 825 -16.95 -6.25 -8.12
CA TYR A 825 -16.81 -6.75 -9.48
C TYR A 825 -15.68 -5.99 -10.16
N THR A 826 -14.77 -6.73 -10.80
CA THR A 826 -13.75 -6.13 -11.66
C THR A 826 -13.65 -6.91 -12.96
N SER A 827 -13.55 -6.20 -14.08
CA SER A 827 -13.23 -6.83 -15.35
C SER A 827 -11.82 -7.44 -15.31
N ALA A 828 -11.60 -8.40 -16.21
CA ALA A 828 -10.36 -9.13 -16.33
C ALA A 828 -9.12 -8.23 -16.43
N LEU A 829 -8.05 -8.63 -15.73
CA LEU A 829 -6.72 -8.10 -15.96
C LEU A 829 -6.16 -8.64 -17.28
N PRO A 830 -5.36 -7.86 -18.02
CA PRO A 830 -4.69 -8.37 -19.20
C PRO A 830 -3.52 -9.27 -18.85
N PHE A 831 -3.08 -10.07 -19.80
CA PHE A 831 -1.83 -10.82 -19.69
C PHE A 831 -1.03 -10.82 -21.00
N ASN A 832 0.27 -10.97 -20.88
CA ASN A 832 1.17 -10.99 -22.01
C ASN A 832 1.25 -12.41 -22.59
N ILE A 833 0.85 -12.58 -23.85
CA ILE A 833 0.95 -13.87 -24.57
C ILE A 833 2.41 -14.05 -25.01
N GLN A 834 3.05 -15.13 -24.57
CA GLN A 834 4.48 -15.35 -24.77
C GLN A 834 4.79 -16.61 -25.56
N LEU A 835 5.90 -16.58 -26.28
CA LEU A 835 6.55 -17.76 -26.86
C LEU A 835 7.50 -18.38 -25.82
N PRO A 836 7.77 -19.69 -25.92
CA PRO A 836 8.65 -20.37 -24.96
C PRO A 836 10.15 -20.24 -25.31
N ASN A 837 10.51 -19.50 -26.33
CA ASN A 837 11.86 -19.35 -26.85
C ASN A 837 12.13 -17.90 -27.27
N ASP A 838 13.41 -17.56 -27.27
CA ASP A 838 13.95 -16.33 -27.85
C ASP A 838 13.87 -16.46 -29.38
N ARG A 839 13.04 -15.64 -30.01
CA ARG A 839 12.81 -15.66 -31.47
C ARG A 839 13.57 -14.56 -32.18
N ASN A 840 13.70 -13.41 -31.56
CA ASN A 840 14.39 -12.26 -32.13
C ASN A 840 15.91 -12.32 -31.93
N GLY A 841 16.40 -13.25 -31.09
CA GLY A 841 17.83 -13.48 -30.86
C GLY A 841 18.51 -12.43 -29.95
N ASP A 842 17.71 -11.69 -29.16
CA ASP A 842 18.24 -10.69 -28.25
C ASP A 842 18.70 -11.27 -26.91
N THR A 843 18.60 -12.61 -26.79
CA THR A 843 18.96 -13.38 -25.59
C THR A 843 17.98 -13.26 -24.42
N ASN A 844 16.80 -12.66 -24.67
CA ASN A 844 15.71 -12.58 -23.72
C ASN A 844 14.57 -13.52 -24.11
N PHE A 845 13.85 -14.09 -23.14
CA PHE A 845 12.80 -15.09 -23.37
C PHE A 845 11.40 -14.48 -23.10
N ASN A 846 11.14 -13.30 -23.64
CA ASN A 846 9.89 -12.56 -23.46
C ASN A 846 9.14 -12.32 -24.79
N ASP A 847 9.52 -13.00 -25.86
CA ASP A 847 8.93 -12.84 -27.17
C ASP A 847 7.44 -13.16 -27.24
N ARG A 848 6.74 -12.40 -28.05
CA ARG A 848 5.32 -12.59 -28.38
C ARG A 848 5.16 -13.21 -29.78
N PRO A 849 4.04 -13.88 -30.05
CA PRO A 849 3.72 -14.30 -31.42
C PRO A 849 3.67 -13.10 -32.38
N ALA A 850 4.01 -13.31 -33.65
CA ALA A 850 4.04 -12.22 -34.62
C ALA A 850 2.69 -11.52 -34.75
N GLY A 851 2.70 -10.18 -34.68
CA GLY A 851 1.51 -9.32 -34.73
C GLY A 851 0.72 -9.23 -33.42
N VAL A 852 1.17 -9.89 -32.34
CA VAL A 852 0.56 -9.81 -31.03
C VAL A 852 1.22 -8.69 -30.21
N GLY A 853 0.44 -7.69 -29.84
CA GLY A 853 0.90 -6.60 -28.98
C GLY A 853 1.07 -7.02 -27.51
N ARG A 854 1.72 -6.15 -26.72
CA ARG A 854 1.85 -6.35 -25.27
C ARG A 854 0.49 -6.39 -24.60
N ASN A 855 0.31 -7.33 -23.65
CA ASN A 855 -0.91 -7.52 -22.87
C ASN A 855 -2.20 -7.65 -23.72
N ALA A 856 -2.08 -8.33 -24.88
CA ALA A 856 -3.21 -8.59 -25.78
C ALA A 856 -4.16 -9.68 -25.26
N GLY A 857 -3.71 -10.54 -24.34
CA GLY A 857 -4.53 -11.55 -23.71
C GLY A 857 -5.47 -10.95 -22.67
N GLU A 858 -6.64 -11.57 -22.48
CA GLU A 858 -7.62 -11.20 -21.47
C GLU A 858 -7.78 -12.35 -20.47
N GLY A 859 -7.59 -12.04 -19.17
CA GLY A 859 -7.68 -12.99 -18.08
C GLY A 859 -9.11 -13.29 -17.67
N PHE A 860 -9.40 -13.27 -16.37
CA PHE A 860 -10.70 -13.64 -15.82
C PHE A 860 -11.29 -12.49 -15.01
N ASP A 861 -12.61 -12.27 -15.12
CA ASP A 861 -13.35 -11.36 -14.25
C ASP A 861 -13.31 -11.84 -12.81
N TYR A 862 -13.30 -10.89 -11.87
CA TYR A 862 -13.41 -11.15 -10.44
C TYR A 862 -14.75 -10.70 -9.91
N ARG A 863 -15.40 -11.52 -9.07
CA ARG A 863 -16.65 -11.20 -8.37
C ARG A 863 -16.61 -11.75 -6.96
N SER A 864 -16.98 -10.94 -5.98
CA SER A 864 -17.18 -11.40 -4.61
C SER A 864 -18.33 -10.67 -3.96
N LEU A 865 -19.10 -11.39 -3.18
CA LEU A 865 -20.04 -10.83 -2.21
C LEU A 865 -19.66 -11.39 -0.84
N ASP A 866 -19.18 -10.50 0.04
CA ASP A 866 -18.79 -10.83 1.39
C ASP A 866 -19.81 -10.26 2.37
N LEU A 867 -20.25 -11.06 3.32
CA LEU A 867 -21.26 -10.72 4.31
C LEU A 867 -20.73 -10.95 5.71
N ARG A 868 -21.06 -10.05 6.63
CA ARG A 868 -20.90 -10.24 8.08
C ARG A 868 -22.23 -10.04 8.75
N LEU A 869 -22.72 -11.06 9.43
CA LEU A 869 -23.85 -10.97 10.34
C LEU A 869 -23.33 -10.91 11.77
N SER A 870 -23.56 -9.81 12.47
CA SER A 870 -23.12 -9.65 13.86
C SER A 870 -24.26 -9.30 14.79
N ARG A 871 -24.08 -9.64 16.07
CA ARG A 871 -24.99 -9.26 17.14
C ARG A 871 -24.22 -8.86 18.39
N ARG A 872 -24.61 -7.74 18.98
CA ARG A 872 -24.05 -7.25 20.24
C ARG A 872 -25.03 -7.48 21.40
N PHE A 873 -24.53 -8.14 22.44
CA PHE A 873 -25.23 -8.43 23.70
C PHE A 873 -24.65 -7.54 24.79
N SER A 874 -25.46 -6.73 25.45
CA SER A 874 -25.06 -6.00 26.65
C SER A 874 -24.98 -6.97 27.82
N LEU A 875 -23.83 -7.07 28.48
CA LEU A 875 -23.61 -7.91 29.68
C LEU A 875 -23.61 -7.07 30.97
N GLY A 876 -23.68 -5.74 30.87
CA GLY A 876 -23.67 -4.79 31.97
C GLY A 876 -23.80 -3.35 31.45
N GLN A 877 -23.45 -2.37 32.28
CA GLN A 877 -23.51 -0.97 31.87
C GLN A 877 -22.45 -0.66 30.79
N ASP A 878 -21.22 -1.16 30.96
CA ASP A 878 -20.08 -0.85 30.09
C ASP A 878 -19.50 -2.08 29.37
N LEU A 879 -20.00 -3.30 29.68
CA LEU A 879 -19.49 -4.55 29.10
C LEU A 879 -20.46 -5.09 28.04
N SER A 880 -19.95 -5.40 26.87
CA SER A 880 -20.72 -6.02 25.79
C SER A 880 -19.96 -7.16 25.11
N LEU A 881 -20.71 -8.20 24.72
CA LEU A 881 -20.23 -9.30 23.91
C LEU A 881 -20.79 -9.16 22.48
N GLU A 882 -19.91 -9.09 21.49
CA GLU A 882 -20.28 -9.15 20.09
C GLU A 882 -19.90 -10.51 19.51
N THR A 883 -20.82 -11.14 18.81
CA THR A 883 -20.58 -12.36 18.03
C THR A 883 -20.80 -12.07 16.56
N SER A 884 -19.99 -12.62 15.68
CA SER A 884 -20.15 -12.49 14.23
C SER A 884 -19.94 -13.79 13.49
N VAL A 885 -20.61 -13.89 12.35
CA VAL A 885 -20.35 -14.87 11.30
C VAL A 885 -20.05 -14.09 10.02
N ASP A 886 -18.86 -14.28 9.50
CA ASP A 886 -18.41 -13.69 8.25
C ASP A 886 -18.43 -14.77 7.16
N ALA A 887 -19.02 -14.48 6.02
CA ALA A 887 -19.04 -15.36 4.85
C ALA A 887 -18.41 -14.60 3.67
N PHE A 888 -17.21 -15.01 3.27
CA PHE A 888 -16.50 -14.44 2.12
C PHE A 888 -16.88 -15.21 0.86
N ASN A 889 -17.05 -14.49 -0.24
CA ASN A 889 -17.51 -15.05 -1.51
C ASN A 889 -18.75 -15.94 -1.33
N VAL A 890 -19.77 -15.42 -0.64
CA VAL A 890 -20.95 -16.18 -0.18
C VAL A 890 -21.69 -16.91 -1.32
N LEU A 891 -21.63 -16.36 -2.54
CA LEU A 891 -22.24 -16.97 -3.73
C LEU A 891 -21.35 -18.00 -4.42
N ASP A 892 -20.18 -18.27 -3.86
CA ASP A 892 -19.23 -19.30 -4.31
C ASP A 892 -18.82 -19.17 -5.79
N TRP A 893 -18.60 -17.93 -6.24
CA TRP A 893 -18.12 -17.69 -7.60
C TRP A 893 -16.70 -18.20 -7.79
N ALA A 894 -16.47 -18.95 -8.87
CA ALA A 894 -15.14 -19.36 -9.28
C ALA A 894 -14.34 -18.15 -9.80
N ASN A 895 -13.44 -17.62 -8.99
CA ASN A 895 -12.58 -16.49 -9.32
C ASN A 895 -11.20 -17.00 -9.74
N TYR A 896 -11.04 -17.28 -11.02
CA TYR A 896 -9.79 -17.76 -11.59
C TYR A 896 -8.72 -16.69 -11.62
N GLN A 897 -7.46 -17.13 -11.49
CA GLN A 897 -6.27 -16.29 -11.59
C GLN A 897 -5.33 -16.82 -12.68
N VAL A 898 -4.36 -15.99 -13.07
CA VAL A 898 -3.16 -16.34 -13.85
C VAL A 898 -3.43 -17.37 -14.95
N PRO A 899 -3.90 -16.96 -16.14
CA PRO A 899 -3.95 -17.86 -17.28
C PRO A 899 -2.54 -18.32 -17.66
N ASN A 900 -2.40 -19.57 -18.09
CA ASN A 900 -1.16 -20.02 -18.70
C ASN A 900 -0.92 -19.20 -19.99
N ASN A 901 0.11 -18.38 -19.99
CA ASN A 901 0.37 -17.39 -21.02
C ASN A 901 1.30 -17.89 -22.17
N ILE A 902 1.81 -19.11 -22.08
CA ILE A 902 2.69 -19.69 -23.10
C ILE A 902 1.85 -20.20 -24.27
N PHE A 903 1.92 -19.51 -25.41
CA PHE A 903 1.06 -19.73 -26.58
C PHE A 903 1.08 -21.17 -27.12
N THR A 904 2.23 -21.86 -27.07
CA THR A 904 2.40 -23.23 -27.55
C THR A 904 2.06 -24.29 -26.48
N SER A 905 1.70 -23.89 -25.27
CA SER A 905 1.33 -24.84 -24.21
C SER A 905 -0.03 -25.48 -24.49
N PRO A 906 -0.20 -26.82 -24.25
CA PRO A 906 -1.50 -27.50 -24.36
C PRO A 906 -2.58 -26.88 -23.42
N THR A 907 -2.17 -26.13 -22.41
CA THR A 907 -3.05 -25.50 -21.43
C THR A 907 -3.08 -23.98 -21.59
N PHE A 908 -2.67 -23.45 -22.76
CA PHE A 908 -2.72 -22.02 -23.03
C PHE A 908 -4.10 -21.42 -22.72
N GLY A 909 -4.13 -20.30 -22.03
CA GLY A 909 -5.34 -19.58 -21.63
C GLY A 909 -6.14 -20.24 -20.48
N ARG A 910 -5.77 -21.46 -20.03
CA ARG A 910 -6.41 -22.08 -18.87
C ARG A 910 -5.89 -21.48 -17.56
N PRO A 911 -6.75 -21.37 -16.51
CA PRO A 911 -6.30 -20.87 -15.22
C PRO A 911 -5.31 -21.81 -14.56
N THR A 912 -4.29 -21.29 -13.94
CA THR A 912 -3.29 -22.06 -13.16
C THR A 912 -3.54 -21.97 -11.66
N ALA A 913 -4.35 -20.99 -11.22
CA ALA A 913 -4.72 -20.76 -9.82
C ALA A 913 -6.12 -20.15 -9.70
N THR A 914 -6.67 -20.16 -8.49
CA THR A 914 -7.93 -19.49 -8.13
C THR A 914 -7.73 -18.62 -6.90
N ASN A 915 -8.56 -17.58 -6.74
CA ASN A 915 -8.82 -16.99 -5.42
C ASN A 915 -9.61 -17.99 -4.57
N ASP A 916 -9.72 -17.69 -3.27
CA ASP A 916 -10.41 -18.54 -2.33
C ASP A 916 -11.89 -18.76 -2.73
N PRO A 917 -12.43 -19.99 -2.58
CA PRO A 917 -13.85 -20.26 -2.71
C PRO A 917 -14.63 -19.57 -1.58
N ARG A 918 -15.90 -19.91 -1.38
CA ARG A 918 -16.63 -19.42 -0.20
C ARG A 918 -15.95 -19.92 1.07
N GLN A 919 -15.65 -18.99 1.99
CA GLN A 919 -15.04 -19.25 3.29
C GLN A 919 -15.90 -18.67 4.41
N ILE A 920 -15.93 -19.34 5.56
CA ILE A 920 -16.68 -18.91 6.74
C ILE A 920 -15.71 -18.62 7.90
N GLN A 921 -15.90 -17.48 8.55
CA GLN A 921 -15.17 -17.08 9.76
C GLN A 921 -16.13 -16.84 10.91
N LEU A 922 -15.81 -17.36 12.07
CA LEU A 922 -16.52 -17.08 13.32
C LEU A 922 -15.74 -16.05 14.13
N GLY A 923 -16.42 -15.02 14.63
CA GLY A 923 -15.81 -13.96 15.43
C GLY A 923 -16.49 -13.76 16.77
N VAL A 924 -15.69 -13.47 17.79
CA VAL A 924 -16.15 -13.06 19.11
C VAL A 924 -15.34 -11.86 19.59
N ARG A 925 -16.01 -10.86 20.17
CA ARG A 925 -15.38 -9.67 20.75
C ARG A 925 -16.04 -9.37 22.11
N LEU A 926 -15.23 -9.19 23.13
CA LEU A 926 -15.64 -8.66 24.43
C LEU A 926 -15.16 -7.22 24.51
N LEU A 927 -16.07 -6.26 24.67
CA LEU A 927 -15.80 -4.83 24.62
C LEU A 927 -16.30 -4.16 25.92
N PHE A 928 -15.49 -3.20 26.43
CA PHE A 928 -15.83 -2.41 27.63
C PHE A 928 -15.41 -0.96 27.48
#